data_d13de83cd97610af03f3c5391635e323
#
_entry.id   d13de83cd97610af03f3c5391635e323
#
_cell.length_a   1.000
_cell.length_b   1.000
_cell.length_c   1.000
_cell.angle_alpha   90.00
_cell.angle_beta   90.00
_cell.angle_gamma   90.00
#
_symmetry.space_group_name_H-M   'P 1'
#
loop_
_entity.id
_entity.type
_entity.pdbx_description
1 polymer ?
#
loop_
_entity_poly.entity_id
_entity_poly.type
_entity_poly.pdbx_seq_one_letter_code
_entity_poly.pdbx_strand_id
1 'polypeptide(L)'
;MTANESLAPNSQEIAILKEHFPACFNSDGSFDIERFKDYLNDKVNIANEGYELRFLGKNYARLLASVDTTTVIVPDEEHNSKPENANSENVYISGDNLDGLKHLLKSYAKKVKCIYIDPPYNTGSDGFVYNDSYKFTAEELSDKLSISDEQAARILDLTKRGSASHSAWLMFMYPRLLLARDLLADDGAIFISIDDNEQANLKLICDDIFGEENCMGCICRSTGQTTGQDSGGLGSSFDYAFVYGRKPDLDIAGLPLTDHDLKRFDNEDSFGKYAYDQLRKTGSNDRREDRPNMYYAIKDPDGNDVYPTATAGYDSCWRVERKTYDQLVADDYILWKKTTRNGEEVWWPYVKYYLEGRSKRPSPLWTELDGNKKATREVRELFGGVKVFDYVKPVEFIKKIIQISPNMKEGDIILDFFSGSATTAHAVMETEKKYHYIMVQLPAILDETVTSQKVAKEFLENIGRPGTLDQIGMERIIRAAIKIRENNTEITNDLGFRHYSLSEPSGITLDKLEHFSPNDNGMFVSNTVLEEFGITTVLTTWLVRDGYGFTAPVEAVDFAGYTGYYIGKHLYLIKQDLNNEAIVAITEKYETDGTFNPENVVLFGYSFTWTEMESLKTNLARLKDMEKNLRINFDIRY
;
A
#
# COMPACT_ATOMS: atom_id res chain seq x y z
N MET A 1 13.65 -18.73 13.14
CA MET A 1 13.25 -19.92 12.33
C MET A 1 12.34 -20.84 13.11
N THR A 2 12.63 -21.21 14.35
CA THR A 2 11.71 -22.02 15.19
C THR A 2 10.28 -21.47 15.29
N ALA A 3 10.08 -20.15 15.18
CA ALA A 3 8.74 -19.56 15.16
C ALA A 3 7.93 -19.93 13.89
N ASN A 4 8.58 -20.22 12.77
CA ASN A 4 7.91 -20.57 11.51
C ASN A 4 7.53 -22.06 11.40
N GLU A 5 8.15 -22.93 12.20
CA GLU A 5 7.87 -24.38 12.16
C GLU A 5 6.45 -24.74 12.60
N SER A 6 5.88 -23.97 13.53
CA SER A 6 4.53 -24.17 14.06
C SER A 6 3.42 -23.41 13.32
N LEU A 7 3.77 -22.63 12.30
CA LEU A 7 2.79 -21.83 11.57
C LEU A 7 1.97 -22.68 10.59
N ALA A 8 0.67 -22.40 10.56
CA ALA A 8 -0.29 -22.96 9.62
C ALA A 8 -0.99 -21.81 8.87
N PRO A 9 -1.75 -22.10 7.80
CA PRO A 9 -2.57 -21.08 7.14
C PRO A 9 -3.46 -20.35 8.16
N ASN A 10 -3.55 -19.02 8.03
CA ASN A 10 -4.33 -18.15 8.93
C ASN A 10 -3.85 -18.16 10.41
N SER A 11 -2.57 -18.40 10.67
CA SER A 11 -2.05 -18.43 12.05
C SER A 11 -2.32 -17.13 12.81
N GLN A 12 -2.28 -15.97 12.14
CA GLN A 12 -2.56 -14.68 12.77
C GLN A 12 -4.04 -14.53 13.12
N GLU A 13 -4.95 -14.89 12.22
CA GLU A 13 -6.39 -14.86 12.43
C GLU A 13 -6.81 -15.83 13.55
N ILE A 14 -6.20 -17.01 13.57
CA ILE A 14 -6.42 -18.00 14.65
C ILE A 14 -5.92 -17.46 15.99
N ALA A 15 -4.78 -16.77 16.03
CA ALA A 15 -4.28 -16.14 17.25
C ALA A 15 -5.24 -15.06 17.77
N ILE A 16 -5.76 -14.20 16.90
CA ILE A 16 -6.78 -13.19 17.24
C ILE A 16 -8.06 -13.85 17.80
N LEU A 17 -8.52 -14.92 17.14
CA LEU A 17 -9.70 -15.66 17.63
C LEU A 17 -9.44 -16.28 19.00
N LYS A 18 -8.26 -16.85 19.24
CA LYS A 18 -7.87 -17.41 20.55
C LYS A 18 -7.80 -16.34 21.64
N GLU A 19 -7.30 -15.17 21.32
CA GLU A 19 -7.19 -14.05 22.26
C GLU A 19 -8.56 -13.48 22.64
N HIS A 20 -9.43 -13.25 21.65
CA HIS A 20 -10.71 -12.57 21.88
C HIS A 20 -11.87 -13.53 22.18
N PHE A 21 -11.80 -14.77 21.73
CA PHE A 21 -12.84 -15.80 21.90
C PHE A 21 -12.26 -17.12 22.44
N PRO A 22 -11.50 -17.10 23.54
CA PRO A 22 -10.83 -18.31 24.06
C PRO A 22 -11.85 -19.42 24.44
N ALA A 23 -13.07 -19.04 24.82
CA ALA A 23 -14.13 -20.00 25.16
C ALA A 23 -14.66 -20.80 23.95
N CYS A 24 -14.40 -20.38 22.73
CA CYS A 24 -14.76 -21.09 21.51
C CYS A 24 -13.72 -22.15 21.11
N PHE A 25 -12.64 -22.34 21.86
CA PHE A 25 -11.66 -23.40 21.62
C PHE A 25 -11.79 -24.50 22.66
N ASN A 26 -11.91 -25.74 22.20
CA ASN A 26 -11.97 -26.93 23.06
C ASN A 26 -10.57 -27.30 23.59
N SER A 27 -10.50 -28.20 24.55
CA SER A 27 -9.23 -28.67 25.13
C SER A 27 -8.33 -29.42 24.14
N ASP A 28 -8.87 -29.93 23.05
CA ASP A 28 -8.15 -30.57 21.95
C ASP A 28 -7.69 -29.57 20.87
N GLY A 29 -7.97 -28.28 21.07
CA GLY A 29 -7.63 -27.19 20.14
C GLY A 29 -8.65 -26.98 19.00
N SER A 30 -9.71 -27.78 18.90
CA SER A 30 -10.77 -27.57 17.92
C SER A 30 -11.60 -26.32 18.23
N PHE A 31 -12.09 -25.64 17.17
CA PHE A 31 -12.92 -24.45 17.29
C PHE A 31 -14.41 -24.81 17.24
N ASP A 32 -15.14 -24.42 18.28
CA ASP A 32 -16.58 -24.61 18.38
C ASP A 32 -17.33 -23.48 17.68
N ILE A 33 -17.74 -23.74 16.44
CA ILE A 33 -18.44 -22.77 15.58
C ILE A 33 -19.84 -22.45 16.12
N GLU A 34 -20.52 -23.41 16.75
CA GLU A 34 -21.86 -23.16 17.29
C GLU A 34 -21.79 -22.23 18.51
N ARG A 35 -20.79 -22.42 19.37
CA ARG A 35 -20.55 -21.51 20.50
C ARG A 35 -20.12 -20.13 20.03
N PHE A 36 -19.39 -20.02 18.90
CA PHE A 36 -19.04 -18.74 18.30
C PHE A 36 -20.27 -18.03 17.74
N LYS A 37 -21.22 -18.75 17.14
CA LYS A 37 -22.51 -18.20 16.67
C LYS A 37 -23.32 -17.57 17.82
N ASP A 38 -23.26 -18.12 19.04
CA ASP A 38 -23.93 -17.56 20.19
C ASP A 38 -23.42 -16.16 20.57
N TYR A 39 -22.13 -15.87 20.34
CA TYR A 39 -21.55 -14.52 20.50
C TYR A 39 -22.09 -13.51 19.49
N LEU A 40 -22.47 -13.96 18.30
CA LEU A 40 -23.01 -13.10 17.23
C LEU A 40 -24.49 -12.74 17.51
N ASN A 41 -25.23 -13.59 18.26
CA ASN A 41 -26.54 -13.33 18.87
C ASN A 41 -27.53 -12.58 17.97
N ASP A 42 -27.85 -13.11 16.78
CA ASP A 42 -28.81 -12.58 15.80
C ASP A 42 -28.56 -11.12 15.34
N LYS A 43 -27.51 -10.48 15.85
CA LYS A 43 -27.11 -9.12 15.46
C LYS A 43 -26.25 -9.08 14.20
N VAL A 44 -25.70 -10.23 13.83
CA VAL A 44 -24.91 -10.41 12.60
C VAL A 44 -25.60 -11.48 11.76
N ASN A 45 -26.01 -11.12 10.55
CA ASN A 45 -26.55 -12.09 9.60
C ASN A 45 -25.43 -13.05 9.16
N ILE A 46 -25.59 -14.32 9.48
CA ILE A 46 -24.70 -15.39 8.99
C ILE A 46 -25.24 -15.82 7.62
N ALA A 47 -24.50 -15.47 6.58
CA ALA A 47 -24.85 -15.94 5.23
C ALA A 47 -24.62 -17.45 5.14
N ASN A 48 -25.67 -18.19 4.82
CA ASN A 48 -25.60 -19.64 4.59
C ASN A 48 -25.23 -19.98 3.13
N GLU A 49 -25.37 -19.02 2.23
CA GLU A 49 -24.98 -19.11 0.82
C GLU A 49 -24.03 -17.95 0.50
N GLY A 50 -22.84 -18.26 -0.02
CA GLY A 50 -21.83 -17.29 -0.40
C GLY A 50 -20.99 -17.81 -1.56
N TYR A 51 -20.40 -16.89 -2.30
CA TYR A 51 -19.41 -17.20 -3.30
C TYR A 51 -18.05 -17.43 -2.61
N GLU A 52 -17.41 -18.55 -2.91
CA GLU A 52 -16.07 -18.86 -2.42
C GLU A 52 -15.11 -19.02 -3.60
N LEU A 53 -14.05 -18.22 -3.64
CA LEU A 53 -12.96 -18.39 -4.61
C LEU A 53 -12.11 -19.60 -4.21
N ARG A 54 -12.11 -20.65 -5.07
CA ARG A 54 -11.28 -21.84 -4.89
C ARG A 54 -10.29 -21.96 -6.06
N PHE A 55 -9.03 -22.06 -5.73
CA PHE A 55 -7.96 -22.37 -6.69
C PHE A 55 -6.90 -23.25 -6.03
N LEU A 56 -6.13 -23.97 -6.85
CA LEU A 56 -5.05 -24.83 -6.37
C LEU A 56 -3.96 -23.96 -5.74
N GLY A 57 -3.60 -24.24 -4.48
CA GLY A 57 -2.57 -23.51 -3.75
C GLY A 57 -3.08 -22.33 -2.91
N LYS A 58 -4.39 -22.10 -2.76
CA LYS A 58 -4.92 -21.01 -1.91
C LYS A 58 -4.40 -21.07 -0.47
N ASN A 59 -4.40 -22.26 0.14
CA ASN A 59 -3.89 -22.44 1.52
C ASN A 59 -2.37 -22.27 1.59
N TYR A 60 -1.65 -22.68 0.55
CA TYR A 60 -0.21 -22.40 0.44
C TYR A 60 0.06 -20.89 0.37
N ALA A 61 -0.70 -20.15 -0.43
CA ALA A 61 -0.59 -18.70 -0.51
C ALA A 61 -0.87 -18.01 0.85
N ARG A 62 -1.85 -18.50 1.61
CA ARG A 62 -2.12 -18.04 2.99
C ARG A 62 -0.98 -18.36 3.95
N LEU A 63 -0.40 -19.56 3.84
CA LEU A 63 0.78 -19.93 4.61
C LEU A 63 1.95 -18.98 4.32
N LEU A 64 2.23 -18.68 3.03
CA LEU A 64 3.29 -17.75 2.64
C LEU A 64 3.10 -16.35 3.24
N ALA A 65 1.87 -15.86 3.33
CA ALA A 65 1.58 -14.58 3.98
C ALA A 65 1.82 -14.61 5.50
N SER A 66 1.63 -15.77 6.14
CA SER A 66 1.75 -15.95 7.60
C SER A 66 3.19 -16.18 8.07
N VAL A 67 4.05 -16.72 7.21
CA VAL A 67 5.46 -17.00 7.52
C VAL A 67 6.26 -15.71 7.55
N ASP A 68 7.05 -15.49 8.60
CA ASP A 68 7.95 -14.33 8.70
C ASP A 68 9.09 -14.45 7.66
N THR A 69 9.63 -13.31 7.24
CA THR A 69 10.80 -13.27 6.36
C THR A 69 12.08 -13.59 7.12
N THR A 70 13.01 -14.26 6.45
CA THR A 70 14.37 -14.52 6.95
C THR A 70 15.36 -13.45 6.48
N THR A 71 14.95 -12.57 5.57
CA THR A 71 15.82 -11.53 5.02
C THR A 71 16.14 -10.45 6.05
N VAL A 72 17.31 -9.83 5.89
CA VAL A 72 17.74 -8.64 6.62
C VAL A 72 17.72 -7.42 5.73
N ILE A 73 17.58 -6.23 6.33
CA ILE A 73 17.50 -4.95 5.64
C ILE A 73 18.90 -4.32 5.62
N VAL A 74 19.55 -4.34 4.46
CA VAL A 74 20.89 -3.78 4.24
C VAL A 74 20.77 -2.34 3.73
N PRO A 75 21.15 -1.31 4.51
CA PRO A 75 21.13 0.07 4.03
C PRO A 75 22.27 0.32 3.03
N ASP A 76 21.97 1.07 1.97
CA ASP A 76 22.97 1.60 1.04
C ASP A 76 23.58 2.88 1.65
N GLU A 77 24.63 2.73 2.46
CA GLU A 77 25.23 3.84 3.21
C GLU A 77 25.78 4.94 2.29
N GLU A 78 26.37 4.55 1.15
CA GLU A 78 26.93 5.51 0.20
C GLU A 78 25.81 6.37 -0.43
N HIS A 79 24.73 5.74 -0.86
CA HIS A 79 23.58 6.44 -1.42
C HIS A 79 22.85 7.26 -0.36
N ASN A 80 22.62 6.69 0.81
CA ASN A 80 21.82 7.29 1.88
C ASN A 80 22.52 8.47 2.56
N SER A 81 23.87 8.53 2.53
CA SER A 81 24.64 9.64 3.11
C SER A 81 24.73 10.88 2.21
N LYS A 82 24.32 10.79 0.94
CA LYS A 82 24.32 11.95 0.03
C LYS A 82 23.38 13.04 0.56
N PRO A 83 23.74 14.33 0.45
CA PRO A 83 22.95 15.43 1.00
C PRO A 83 21.48 15.44 0.56
N GLU A 84 21.21 15.05 -0.67
CA GLU A 84 19.87 14.96 -1.24
C GLU A 84 19.02 13.82 -0.66
N ASN A 85 19.64 12.78 -0.08
CA ASN A 85 18.99 11.58 0.41
C ASN A 85 18.98 11.47 1.94
N ALA A 86 19.94 12.09 2.62
CA ALA A 86 20.20 11.92 4.06
C ALA A 86 18.98 12.22 4.95
N ASN A 87 18.15 13.18 4.55
CA ASN A 87 16.93 13.56 5.27
C ASN A 87 15.66 13.16 4.52
N SER A 88 15.77 12.37 3.45
CA SER A 88 14.60 11.93 2.71
C SER A 88 13.77 10.94 3.52
N GLU A 89 12.45 11.07 3.44
CA GLU A 89 11.48 10.11 3.98
C GLU A 89 10.96 9.14 2.93
N ASN A 90 11.35 9.34 1.67
CA ASN A 90 11.08 8.38 0.60
C ASN A 90 11.98 7.16 0.70
N VAL A 91 11.44 5.99 0.37
CA VAL A 91 12.14 4.70 0.50
C VAL A 91 12.09 3.93 -0.80
N TYR A 92 13.24 3.37 -1.20
CA TYR A 92 13.35 2.41 -2.28
C TYR A 92 13.95 1.11 -1.75
N ILE A 93 13.26 -0.02 -1.93
CA ILE A 93 13.66 -1.34 -1.43
C ILE A 93 13.97 -2.24 -2.63
N SER A 94 15.22 -2.67 -2.76
CA SER A 94 15.65 -3.69 -3.71
C SER A 94 15.51 -5.08 -3.06
N GLY A 95 14.53 -5.86 -3.50
CA GLY A 95 14.25 -7.19 -2.94
C GLY A 95 12.95 -7.79 -3.46
N ASP A 96 12.66 -9.03 -3.05
CA ASP A 96 11.36 -9.64 -3.31
C ASP A 96 10.26 -8.86 -2.60
N ASN A 97 9.16 -8.63 -3.31
CA ASN A 97 8.09 -7.80 -2.75
C ASN A 97 7.29 -8.49 -1.64
N LEU A 98 7.24 -9.82 -1.59
CA LEU A 98 6.62 -10.53 -0.47
C LEU A 98 7.41 -10.30 0.83
N ASP A 99 8.75 -10.40 0.78
CA ASP A 99 9.62 -10.10 1.90
C ASP A 99 9.57 -8.61 2.26
N GLY A 100 9.60 -7.73 1.26
CA GLY A 100 9.44 -6.29 1.45
C GLY A 100 8.15 -5.94 2.20
N LEU A 101 7.02 -6.51 1.80
CA LEU A 101 5.73 -6.31 2.45
C LEU A 101 5.71 -6.81 3.90
N LYS A 102 6.36 -7.95 4.19
CA LYS A 102 6.50 -8.49 5.56
C LYS A 102 7.30 -7.56 6.47
N HIS A 103 8.41 -7.00 5.98
CA HIS A 103 9.16 -5.98 6.71
C HIS A 103 8.33 -4.71 6.92
N LEU A 104 7.64 -4.24 5.88
CA LEU A 104 6.80 -3.05 5.96
C LEU A 104 5.68 -3.20 6.98
N LEU A 105 5.06 -4.37 7.12
CA LEU A 105 4.00 -4.60 8.11
C LEU A 105 4.44 -4.34 9.55
N LYS A 106 5.70 -4.56 9.89
CA LYS A 106 6.20 -4.33 11.25
C LYS A 106 6.11 -2.84 11.65
N SER A 107 6.24 -1.92 10.70
CA SER A 107 6.29 -0.47 10.96
C SER A 107 5.16 0.33 10.33
N TYR A 108 4.59 -0.15 9.23
CA TYR A 108 3.65 0.61 8.41
C TYR A 108 2.25 -0.01 8.34
N ALA A 109 1.92 -1.00 9.20
CA ALA A 109 0.57 -1.55 9.29
C ALA A 109 -0.45 -0.43 9.51
N LYS A 110 -1.52 -0.38 8.68
CA LYS A 110 -2.58 0.63 8.68
C LYS A 110 -2.11 2.08 8.50
N LYS A 111 -0.94 2.30 7.87
CA LYS A 111 -0.40 3.65 7.65
C LYS A 111 -0.33 4.06 6.18
N VAL A 112 -0.42 3.11 5.25
CA VAL A 112 -0.33 3.40 3.82
C VAL A 112 -1.67 3.92 3.32
N LYS A 113 -1.67 5.08 2.69
CA LYS A 113 -2.88 5.77 2.27
C LYS A 113 -3.33 5.41 0.86
N CYS A 114 -2.37 5.28 -0.04
CA CYS A 114 -2.59 4.88 -1.42
C CYS A 114 -1.61 3.76 -1.78
N ILE A 115 -2.13 2.66 -2.31
CA ILE A 115 -1.32 1.63 -2.94
C ILE A 115 -1.65 1.65 -4.42
N TYR A 116 -0.63 1.78 -5.27
CA TYR A 116 -0.75 1.52 -6.70
C TYR A 116 0.18 0.40 -7.08
N ILE A 117 -0.29 -0.57 -7.86
CA ILE A 117 0.53 -1.65 -8.39
C ILE A 117 0.19 -1.96 -9.84
N ASP A 118 1.24 -2.37 -10.57
CA ASP A 118 1.20 -2.86 -11.94
C ASP A 118 1.83 -4.26 -11.99
N PRO A 119 1.11 -5.31 -11.52
CA PRO A 119 1.64 -6.67 -11.44
C PRO A 119 1.82 -7.28 -12.83
N PRO A 120 2.54 -8.42 -12.97
CA PRO A 120 2.59 -9.17 -14.23
C PRO A 120 1.19 -9.55 -14.69
N TYR A 121 0.90 -9.40 -16.00
CA TYR A 121 -0.42 -9.65 -16.57
C TYR A 121 -0.66 -11.10 -17.01
N ASN A 122 0.34 -11.97 -16.83
CA ASN A 122 0.28 -13.40 -17.19
C ASN A 122 0.03 -13.63 -18.70
N THR A 123 0.59 -12.79 -19.55
CA THR A 123 0.43 -12.86 -21.01
C THR A 123 1.19 -14.01 -21.67
N GLY A 124 2.02 -14.72 -20.89
CA GLY A 124 2.93 -15.77 -21.38
C GLY A 124 4.21 -15.23 -22.04
N SER A 125 4.28 -13.94 -22.32
CA SER A 125 5.45 -13.25 -22.90
C SER A 125 6.15 -12.30 -21.92
N ASP A 126 5.57 -12.06 -20.76
CA ASP A 126 6.05 -11.14 -19.71
C ASP A 126 7.17 -11.70 -18.84
N GLY A 127 7.65 -12.92 -19.15
CA GLY A 127 8.77 -13.55 -18.42
C GLY A 127 8.48 -13.80 -16.95
N PHE A 128 7.20 -13.85 -16.58
CA PHE A 128 6.76 -14.09 -15.22
C PHE A 128 7.28 -15.44 -14.72
N VAL A 129 8.15 -15.41 -13.73
CA VAL A 129 8.66 -16.59 -13.02
C VAL A 129 8.21 -16.49 -11.57
N TYR A 130 7.49 -17.50 -11.13
CA TYR A 130 7.13 -17.65 -9.73
C TYR A 130 8.37 -18.08 -8.95
N ASN A 131 8.95 -17.20 -8.17
CA ASN A 131 10.19 -17.44 -7.46
C ASN A 131 10.09 -17.10 -5.97
N ASP A 132 9.02 -17.55 -5.32
CA ASP A 132 8.92 -17.46 -3.88
C ASP A 132 9.85 -18.51 -3.25
N SER A 133 10.89 -18.05 -2.56
CA SER A 133 12.06 -18.84 -2.14
C SER A 133 11.83 -19.74 -0.92
N TYR A 134 10.61 -19.91 -0.43
CA TYR A 134 10.35 -20.83 0.67
C TYR A 134 10.48 -22.28 0.20
N LYS A 135 11.55 -22.94 0.62
CA LYS A 135 11.89 -24.31 0.25
C LYS A 135 11.16 -25.30 1.15
N PHE A 136 9.85 -25.44 0.99
CA PHE A 136 9.17 -26.58 1.57
C PHE A 136 9.40 -27.84 0.72
N THR A 137 9.61 -28.97 1.38
CA THR A 137 9.48 -30.29 0.76
C THR A 137 8.00 -30.64 0.56
N ALA A 138 7.70 -31.62 -0.30
CA ALA A 138 6.31 -32.07 -0.48
C ALA A 138 5.72 -32.64 0.82
N GLU A 139 6.53 -33.33 1.62
CA GLU A 139 6.14 -33.89 2.91
C GLU A 139 5.81 -32.80 3.93
N GLU A 140 6.69 -31.81 4.11
CA GLU A 140 6.44 -30.66 5.00
C GLU A 140 5.18 -29.87 4.60
N LEU A 141 4.97 -29.68 3.30
CA LEU A 141 3.80 -28.95 2.80
C LEU A 141 2.53 -29.77 2.97
N SER A 142 2.59 -31.09 2.78
CA SER A 142 1.52 -32.04 3.01
C SER A 142 1.04 -31.96 4.47
N ASP A 143 1.96 -32.00 5.41
CA ASP A 143 1.69 -31.92 6.84
C ASP A 143 1.11 -30.55 7.24
N LYS A 144 1.74 -29.45 6.81
CA LYS A 144 1.31 -28.08 7.14
C LYS A 144 -0.06 -27.71 6.59
N LEU A 145 -0.42 -28.22 5.42
CA LEU A 145 -1.69 -27.93 4.74
C LEU A 145 -2.75 -29.01 4.95
N SER A 146 -2.39 -30.15 5.57
CA SER A 146 -3.27 -31.32 5.70
C SER A 146 -3.83 -31.81 4.35
N ILE A 147 -2.94 -31.90 3.35
CA ILE A 147 -3.24 -32.36 1.97
C ILE A 147 -2.40 -33.60 1.65
N SER A 148 -2.69 -34.27 0.52
CA SER A 148 -1.85 -35.40 0.09
C SER A 148 -0.50 -34.94 -0.46
N ASP A 149 0.54 -35.80 -0.37
CA ASP A 149 1.87 -35.54 -0.95
C ASP A 149 1.82 -35.26 -2.44
N GLU A 150 0.88 -35.92 -3.17
CA GLU A 150 0.65 -35.66 -4.59
C GLU A 150 0.13 -34.23 -4.84
N GLN A 151 -0.79 -33.74 -4.00
CA GLN A 151 -1.27 -32.36 -4.06
C GLN A 151 -0.17 -31.36 -3.68
N ALA A 152 0.61 -31.64 -2.65
CA ALA A 152 1.74 -30.83 -2.24
C ALA A 152 2.79 -30.73 -3.36
N ALA A 153 3.19 -31.88 -3.95
CA ALA A 153 4.10 -31.91 -5.08
C ALA A 153 3.57 -31.11 -6.29
N ARG A 154 2.28 -31.18 -6.56
CA ARG A 154 1.64 -30.44 -7.66
C ARG A 154 1.64 -28.92 -7.40
N ILE A 155 1.42 -28.49 -6.16
CA ILE A 155 1.53 -27.07 -5.76
C ILE A 155 2.97 -26.59 -5.98
N LEU A 156 3.97 -27.34 -5.48
CA LEU A 156 5.39 -27.01 -5.64
C LEU A 156 5.84 -27.04 -7.12
N ASP A 157 5.28 -27.92 -7.95
CA ASP A 157 5.55 -27.92 -9.39
C ASP A 157 5.02 -26.65 -10.08
N LEU A 158 3.84 -26.15 -9.68
CA LEU A 158 3.33 -24.87 -10.17
C LEU A 158 4.22 -23.68 -9.81
N THR A 159 4.87 -23.71 -8.64
CA THR A 159 5.80 -22.63 -8.23
C THR A 159 7.12 -22.65 -9.00
N LYS A 160 7.52 -23.82 -9.54
CA LYS A 160 8.79 -23.99 -10.28
C LYS A 160 8.67 -23.68 -11.78
N ARG A 161 7.46 -23.77 -12.32
CA ARG A 161 7.21 -23.49 -13.74
C ARG A 161 6.90 -22.02 -13.89
N GLY A 162 7.65 -21.31 -14.72
CA GLY A 162 7.18 -20.06 -15.31
C GLY A 162 5.96 -20.36 -16.18
N SER A 163 4.84 -20.71 -15.57
CA SER A 163 3.65 -21.14 -16.30
C SER A 163 2.67 -19.98 -16.36
N ALA A 164 2.17 -19.70 -17.54
CA ALA A 164 1.00 -18.85 -17.79
C ALA A 164 -0.30 -19.48 -17.22
N SER A 165 -0.22 -20.05 -16.02
CA SER A 165 -1.35 -20.67 -15.33
C SER A 165 -2.04 -19.65 -14.44
N HIS A 166 -3.34 -19.48 -14.59
CA HIS A 166 -4.15 -18.64 -13.69
C HIS A 166 -3.97 -19.03 -12.22
N SER A 167 -3.86 -20.33 -11.90
CA SER A 167 -3.61 -20.78 -10.52
C SER A 167 -2.24 -20.34 -9.99
N ALA A 168 -1.19 -20.36 -10.82
CA ALA A 168 0.14 -19.90 -10.41
C ALA A 168 0.12 -18.38 -10.18
N TRP A 169 -0.53 -17.62 -11.05
CA TRP A 169 -0.70 -16.18 -10.90
C TRP A 169 -1.50 -15.84 -9.63
N LEU A 170 -2.59 -16.55 -9.36
CA LEU A 170 -3.39 -16.37 -8.14
C LEU A 170 -2.58 -16.70 -6.88
N MET A 171 -1.78 -17.78 -6.88
CA MET A 171 -0.89 -18.12 -5.77
C MET A 171 0.15 -17.04 -5.50
N PHE A 172 0.68 -16.42 -6.55
CA PHE A 172 1.64 -15.33 -6.46
C PHE A 172 1.01 -14.04 -5.91
N MET A 173 -0.15 -13.67 -6.41
CA MET A 173 -0.82 -12.42 -6.04
C MET A 173 -1.46 -12.46 -4.65
N TYR A 174 -2.03 -13.60 -4.26
CA TYR A 174 -2.85 -13.73 -3.05
C TYR A 174 -2.11 -13.30 -1.76
N PRO A 175 -0.90 -13.80 -1.44
CA PRO A 175 -0.19 -13.41 -0.23
C PRO A 175 0.19 -11.92 -0.23
N ARG A 176 0.55 -11.37 -1.40
CA ARG A 176 0.91 -9.97 -1.58
C ARG A 176 -0.27 -9.02 -1.33
N LEU A 177 -1.44 -9.38 -1.85
CA LEU A 177 -2.67 -8.61 -1.64
C LEU A 177 -3.18 -8.69 -0.19
N LEU A 178 -3.02 -9.85 0.49
CA LEU A 178 -3.32 -9.98 1.92
C LEU A 178 -2.48 -9.00 2.76
N LEU A 179 -1.15 -8.99 2.53
CA LEU A 179 -0.25 -8.09 3.25
C LEU A 179 -0.50 -6.62 2.89
N ALA A 180 -0.80 -6.33 1.62
CA ALA A 180 -1.15 -4.99 1.15
C ALA A 180 -2.42 -4.47 1.83
N ARG A 181 -3.45 -5.32 2.00
CA ARG A 181 -4.66 -4.98 2.76
C ARG A 181 -4.33 -4.53 4.19
N ASP A 182 -3.42 -5.21 4.85
CA ASP A 182 -3.08 -4.94 6.25
C ASP A 182 -2.16 -3.72 6.42
N LEU A 183 -1.48 -3.30 5.35
CA LEU A 183 -0.73 -2.04 5.27
C LEU A 183 -1.64 -0.83 5.06
N LEU A 184 -2.79 -1.00 4.38
CA LEU A 184 -3.71 0.10 4.11
C LEU A 184 -4.25 0.73 5.40
N ALA A 185 -4.22 2.06 5.45
CA ALA A 185 -4.94 2.86 6.43
C ALA A 185 -6.46 2.57 6.34
N ASP A 186 -7.19 2.81 7.42
CA ASP A 186 -8.63 2.57 7.46
C ASP A 186 -9.40 3.37 6.38
N ASP A 187 -8.87 4.51 5.98
CA ASP A 187 -9.39 5.38 4.91
C ASP A 187 -8.48 5.38 3.67
N GLY A 188 -7.71 4.33 3.47
CA GLY A 188 -6.83 4.12 2.32
C GLY A 188 -7.48 3.27 1.22
N ALA A 189 -6.90 3.36 0.01
CA ALA A 189 -7.34 2.60 -1.15
C ALA A 189 -6.16 2.00 -1.93
N ILE A 190 -6.43 0.86 -2.59
CA ILE A 190 -5.51 0.22 -3.52
C ILE A 190 -6.05 0.30 -4.95
N PHE A 191 -5.14 0.58 -5.89
CA PHE A 191 -5.39 0.63 -7.33
C PHE A 191 -4.49 -0.41 -8.00
N ILE A 192 -5.09 -1.32 -8.77
CA ILE A 192 -4.38 -2.46 -9.35
C ILE A 192 -4.61 -2.47 -10.85
N SER A 193 -3.56 -2.18 -11.63
CA SER A 193 -3.60 -2.28 -13.09
C SER A 193 -3.62 -3.73 -13.55
N ILE A 194 -4.36 -4.03 -14.61
CA ILE A 194 -4.46 -5.36 -15.22
C ILE A 194 -5.00 -5.26 -16.65
N ASP A 195 -4.73 -6.27 -17.47
CA ASP A 195 -5.34 -6.46 -18.78
C ASP A 195 -6.43 -7.55 -18.78
N ASP A 196 -6.93 -7.91 -19.98
CA ASP A 196 -8.00 -8.89 -20.15
C ASP A 196 -7.62 -10.31 -19.69
N ASN A 197 -6.32 -10.66 -19.60
CA ASN A 197 -5.90 -12.02 -19.26
C ASN A 197 -6.29 -12.41 -17.83
N GLU A 198 -6.08 -11.52 -16.87
CA GLU A 198 -6.33 -11.80 -15.45
C GLU A 198 -7.36 -10.88 -14.80
N GLN A 199 -8.04 -10.03 -15.57
CA GLN A 199 -9.04 -9.09 -15.06
C GLN A 199 -10.11 -9.77 -14.20
N ALA A 200 -10.71 -10.84 -14.69
CA ALA A 200 -11.75 -11.57 -13.96
C ALA A 200 -11.20 -12.23 -12.68
N ASN A 201 -10.02 -12.85 -12.75
CA ASN A 201 -9.38 -13.49 -11.62
C ASN A 201 -8.94 -12.46 -10.56
N LEU A 202 -8.45 -11.31 -10.99
CA LEU A 202 -8.10 -10.20 -10.08
C LEU A 202 -9.33 -9.67 -9.34
N LYS A 203 -10.46 -9.51 -10.03
CA LYS A 203 -11.71 -9.09 -9.37
C LYS A 203 -12.09 -10.07 -8.27
N LEU A 204 -12.10 -11.36 -8.57
CA LEU A 204 -12.50 -12.41 -7.63
C LEU A 204 -11.55 -12.53 -6.43
N ILE A 205 -10.23 -12.44 -6.65
CA ILE A 205 -9.25 -12.50 -5.55
C ILE A 205 -9.33 -11.25 -4.66
N CYS A 206 -9.60 -10.07 -5.24
CA CYS A 206 -9.79 -8.85 -4.48
C CYS A 206 -11.10 -8.88 -3.67
N ASP A 207 -12.18 -9.42 -4.21
CA ASP A 207 -13.42 -9.62 -3.45
C ASP A 207 -13.21 -10.56 -2.25
N ASP A 208 -12.44 -11.65 -2.42
CA ASP A 208 -12.11 -12.60 -1.36
C ASP A 208 -11.24 -11.97 -0.25
N ILE A 209 -10.36 -11.03 -0.61
CA ILE A 209 -9.39 -10.43 0.33
C ILE A 209 -9.91 -9.13 0.95
N PHE A 210 -10.43 -8.23 0.15
CA PHE A 210 -10.85 -6.89 0.59
C PHE A 210 -12.34 -6.83 0.98
N GLY A 211 -13.17 -7.74 0.46
CA GLY A 211 -14.63 -7.71 0.51
C GLY A 211 -15.24 -7.08 -0.75
N GLU A 212 -16.30 -7.67 -1.28
CA GLU A 212 -17.01 -7.17 -2.47
C GLU A 212 -17.57 -5.76 -2.24
N GLU A 213 -18.05 -5.50 -1.04
CA GLU A 213 -18.61 -4.21 -0.61
C GLU A 213 -17.57 -3.06 -0.60
N ASN A 214 -16.30 -3.39 -0.55
CA ASN A 214 -15.19 -2.44 -0.59
C ASN A 214 -14.71 -2.12 -2.01
N CYS A 215 -15.32 -2.71 -3.04
CA CYS A 215 -15.03 -2.42 -4.43
C CYS A 215 -15.56 -1.03 -4.81
N MET A 216 -14.66 -0.07 -4.97
CA MET A 216 -15.00 1.31 -5.34
C MET A 216 -15.22 1.49 -6.85
N GLY A 217 -14.83 0.50 -7.67
CA GLY A 217 -15.04 0.49 -9.10
C GLY A 217 -13.88 -0.08 -9.91
N CYS A 218 -14.08 -0.03 -11.23
CA CYS A 218 -13.07 -0.43 -12.20
C CYS A 218 -12.88 0.69 -13.22
N ILE A 219 -11.66 1.20 -13.34
CA ILE A 219 -11.27 2.20 -14.32
C ILE A 219 -10.89 1.47 -15.61
N CYS A 220 -11.41 1.91 -16.73
CA CYS A 220 -11.02 1.50 -18.07
C CYS A 220 -10.19 2.63 -18.70
N ARG A 221 -8.90 2.40 -18.95
CA ARG A 221 -7.97 3.40 -19.48
C ARG A 221 -7.56 3.07 -20.90
N SER A 222 -7.66 4.03 -21.81
CA SER A 222 -7.11 3.89 -23.16
C SER A 222 -5.58 3.80 -23.12
N THR A 223 -5.01 2.76 -23.76
CA THR A 223 -3.56 2.57 -23.90
C THR A 223 -3.01 3.13 -25.22
N GLY A 224 -3.90 3.40 -26.17
CA GLY A 224 -3.59 3.98 -27.49
C GLY A 224 -4.75 3.77 -28.48
N GLN A 225 -4.71 4.51 -29.59
CA GLN A 225 -5.76 4.45 -30.61
C GLN A 225 -5.52 3.39 -31.69
N THR A 226 -4.32 2.78 -31.74
CA THR A 226 -3.96 1.82 -32.78
C THR A 226 -3.91 0.41 -32.22
N THR A 227 -4.77 -0.46 -32.72
CA THR A 227 -4.71 -1.90 -32.50
C THR A 227 -3.67 -2.53 -33.44
N GLY A 228 -2.95 -3.56 -32.96
CA GLY A 228 -2.06 -4.35 -33.82
C GLY A 228 -2.85 -5.05 -34.94
N GLN A 229 -2.22 -5.29 -36.08
CA GLN A 229 -2.86 -5.90 -37.26
C GLN A 229 -2.80 -7.44 -37.28
N ASP A 230 -2.16 -8.06 -36.27
CA ASP A 230 -1.67 -9.43 -36.39
C ASP A 230 -2.54 -10.49 -35.66
N SER A 231 -3.66 -10.12 -35.06
CA SER A 231 -4.56 -11.07 -34.39
C SER A 231 -5.93 -11.12 -35.06
N GLY A 232 -6.46 -12.34 -35.28
CA GLY A 232 -7.81 -12.56 -35.84
C GLY A 232 -8.97 -12.20 -34.91
N GLY A 233 -8.70 -11.55 -33.73
CA GLY A 233 -9.70 -11.13 -32.76
C GLY A 233 -9.79 -9.61 -32.62
N LEU A 234 -10.46 -9.13 -31.56
CA LEU A 234 -10.48 -7.72 -31.20
C LEU A 234 -9.10 -7.31 -30.69
N GLY A 235 -8.54 -6.23 -31.23
CA GLY A 235 -7.28 -5.68 -30.75
C GLY A 235 -7.46 -4.99 -29.41
N SER A 236 -6.52 -5.19 -28.46
CA SER A 236 -6.52 -4.49 -27.17
C SER A 236 -6.07 -3.04 -27.34
N SER A 237 -6.90 -2.10 -26.91
CA SER A 237 -6.61 -0.67 -26.91
C SER A 237 -6.81 -0.01 -25.54
N PHE A 238 -7.01 -0.81 -24.52
CA PHE A 238 -7.25 -0.36 -23.15
C PHE A 238 -6.70 -1.38 -22.14
N ASP A 239 -6.51 -0.93 -20.92
CA ASP A 239 -6.29 -1.76 -19.74
C ASP A 239 -7.25 -1.31 -18.62
N TYR A 240 -7.25 -2.06 -17.54
CA TYR A 240 -8.11 -1.80 -16.39
C TYR A 240 -7.28 -1.36 -15.19
N ALA A 241 -7.93 -0.66 -14.26
CA ALA A 241 -7.43 -0.52 -12.90
C ALA A 241 -8.59 -0.73 -11.92
N PHE A 242 -8.52 -1.80 -11.14
CA PHE A 242 -9.47 -2.04 -10.05
C PHE A 242 -9.15 -1.17 -8.86
N VAL A 243 -10.20 -0.70 -8.18
CA VAL A 243 -10.09 0.18 -7.00
C VAL A 243 -10.84 -0.45 -5.84
N TYR A 244 -10.11 -0.71 -4.75
CA TYR A 244 -10.67 -1.22 -3.50
C TYR A 244 -10.30 -0.30 -2.34
N GLY A 245 -11.29 0.02 -1.51
CA GLY A 245 -11.07 0.68 -0.23
C GLY A 245 -10.76 -0.31 0.89
N ARG A 246 -10.24 0.18 2.01
CA ARG A 246 -10.09 -0.61 3.23
C ARG A 246 -11.45 -0.84 3.93
N LYS A 247 -12.38 0.11 3.81
CA LYS A 247 -13.73 0.10 4.41
C LYS A 247 -14.80 0.46 3.37
N PRO A 248 -16.05 0.00 3.53
CA PRO A 248 -17.10 0.19 2.52
C PRO A 248 -17.58 1.64 2.36
N ASP A 249 -17.43 2.47 3.37
CA ASP A 249 -17.94 3.86 3.39
C ASP A 249 -16.95 4.89 2.85
N LEU A 250 -15.96 4.45 2.06
CA LEU A 250 -14.98 5.35 1.46
C LEU A 250 -15.47 5.90 0.11
N ASP A 251 -15.37 7.22 -0.04
CA ASP A 251 -15.61 7.89 -1.30
C ASP A 251 -14.32 8.21 -2.04
N ILE A 252 -14.32 7.98 -3.34
CA ILE A 252 -13.30 8.49 -4.26
C ILE A 252 -13.27 10.02 -4.18
N ALA A 253 -12.08 10.61 -4.08
CA ALA A 253 -11.93 12.06 -4.10
C ALA A 253 -12.38 12.64 -5.45
N GLY A 254 -13.04 13.79 -5.41
CA GLY A 254 -13.48 14.47 -6.61
C GLY A 254 -12.31 15.16 -7.34
N LEU A 255 -12.37 15.19 -8.66
CA LEU A 255 -11.45 15.96 -9.49
C LEU A 255 -11.78 17.46 -9.45
N PRO A 256 -10.80 18.34 -9.63
CA PRO A 256 -11.06 19.77 -9.84
C PRO A 256 -12.03 19.99 -11.01
N LEU A 257 -12.81 21.06 -10.93
CA LEU A 257 -13.66 21.49 -12.04
C LEU A 257 -12.79 22.04 -13.17
N THR A 258 -13.10 21.64 -14.40
CA THR A 258 -12.42 22.18 -15.59
C THR A 258 -12.95 23.60 -15.92
N ASP A 259 -12.21 24.36 -16.74
CA ASP A 259 -12.66 25.67 -17.23
C ASP A 259 -14.04 25.60 -17.90
N HIS A 260 -14.36 24.48 -18.54
CA HIS A 260 -15.69 24.26 -19.12
C HIS A 260 -16.77 24.08 -18.03
N ASP A 261 -16.46 23.36 -16.96
CA ASP A 261 -17.37 23.17 -15.83
C ASP A 261 -17.57 24.51 -15.08
N LEU A 262 -16.51 25.32 -14.94
CA LEU A 262 -16.55 26.64 -14.29
C LEU A 262 -17.41 27.65 -15.02
N LYS A 263 -17.53 27.58 -16.36
CA LYS A 263 -18.39 28.49 -17.16
C LYS A 263 -19.87 28.46 -16.78
N ARG A 264 -20.34 27.41 -16.12
CA ARG A 264 -21.73 27.32 -15.64
C ARG A 264 -21.99 28.17 -14.40
N PHE A 265 -20.94 28.57 -13.67
CA PHE A 265 -21.02 29.32 -12.42
C PHE A 265 -20.81 30.80 -12.69
N ASP A 266 -21.68 31.34 -13.55
CA ASP A 266 -21.65 32.73 -14.04
C ASP A 266 -22.53 33.70 -13.23
N ASN A 267 -23.29 33.19 -12.25
CA ASN A 267 -24.07 33.96 -11.32
C ASN A 267 -23.37 34.09 -9.97
N GLU A 268 -23.64 35.18 -9.25
CA GLU A 268 -23.03 35.43 -7.93
C GLU A 268 -24.05 36.07 -6.99
N ASP A 269 -24.03 35.66 -5.72
CA ASP A 269 -24.79 36.29 -4.63
C ASP A 269 -23.95 36.34 -3.35
N SER A 270 -24.57 36.59 -2.19
CA SER A 270 -23.87 36.70 -0.90
C SER A 270 -23.18 35.42 -0.45
N PHE A 271 -23.53 34.25 -1.01
CA PHE A 271 -22.95 32.95 -0.73
C PHE A 271 -21.87 32.56 -1.73
N GLY A 272 -21.61 33.36 -2.78
CA GLY A 272 -20.60 33.16 -3.78
C GLY A 272 -21.13 32.84 -5.18
N LYS A 273 -20.23 32.34 -6.05
CA LYS A 273 -20.59 31.97 -7.42
C LYS A 273 -21.45 30.73 -7.47
N TYR A 274 -22.52 30.75 -8.28
CA TYR A 274 -23.43 29.62 -8.41
C TYR A 274 -23.89 29.35 -9.84
N ALA A 275 -24.22 28.09 -10.10
CA ALA A 275 -25.03 27.65 -11.23
C ALA A 275 -26.42 27.26 -10.74
N TYR A 276 -27.39 27.11 -11.63
CA TYR A 276 -28.73 26.65 -11.27
C TYR A 276 -29.29 25.67 -12.29
N ASP A 277 -30.10 24.73 -11.80
CA ASP A 277 -30.85 23.78 -12.61
C ASP A 277 -32.35 23.86 -12.26
N GLN A 278 -33.21 23.45 -13.20
CA GLN A 278 -34.65 23.38 -12.92
C GLN A 278 -34.93 22.46 -11.72
N LEU A 279 -35.82 22.92 -10.82
CA LEU A 279 -36.31 22.09 -9.73
C LEU A 279 -37.10 20.88 -10.24
N ARG A 280 -37.75 21.02 -11.42
CA ARG A 280 -38.43 19.90 -12.08
C ARG A 280 -37.41 18.81 -12.53
N LYS A 281 -37.75 17.56 -12.26
CA LYS A 281 -36.96 16.43 -12.76
C LYS A 281 -37.10 16.35 -14.29
N THR A 282 -35.99 15.97 -14.94
CA THR A 282 -35.91 15.71 -16.37
C THR A 282 -35.27 14.35 -16.60
N GLY A 283 -35.57 13.70 -17.73
CA GLY A 283 -35.04 12.39 -18.09
C GLY A 283 -35.91 11.23 -17.59
N SER A 284 -35.30 10.05 -17.34
CA SER A 284 -36.03 8.87 -16.90
C SER A 284 -36.73 9.06 -15.56
N ASN A 285 -37.90 8.45 -15.36
CA ASN A 285 -38.74 8.53 -14.16
C ASN A 285 -39.10 9.98 -13.76
N ASP A 286 -39.44 10.82 -14.74
CA ASP A 286 -39.82 12.21 -14.52
C ASP A 286 -41.33 12.44 -14.49
N ARG A 287 -42.14 11.38 -14.65
CA ARG A 287 -43.58 11.43 -14.59
C ARG A 287 -44.12 11.36 -13.17
N ARG A 288 -45.29 11.92 -12.95
CA ARG A 288 -46.01 11.86 -11.67
C ARG A 288 -46.24 10.42 -11.20
N GLU A 289 -46.53 9.49 -12.12
CA GLU A 289 -46.78 8.07 -11.82
C GLU A 289 -45.53 7.41 -11.26
N ASP A 290 -44.35 7.79 -11.74
CA ASP A 290 -43.07 7.20 -11.30
C ASP A 290 -42.70 7.64 -9.88
N ARG A 291 -43.12 8.90 -9.50
CA ARG A 291 -42.77 9.50 -8.21
C ARG A 291 -43.93 10.36 -7.66
N PRO A 292 -45.04 9.74 -7.24
CA PRO A 292 -46.23 10.48 -6.82
C PRO A 292 -46.00 11.42 -5.64
N ASN A 293 -45.11 11.09 -4.70
CA ASN A 293 -44.79 11.93 -3.54
C ASN A 293 -43.99 13.18 -3.91
N MET A 294 -43.44 13.27 -5.13
CA MET A 294 -42.74 14.43 -5.66
C MET A 294 -43.63 15.35 -6.49
N TYR A 295 -44.92 15.08 -6.54
CA TYR A 295 -45.94 15.92 -7.20
C TYR A 295 -46.73 16.69 -6.15
N TYR A 296 -46.37 17.95 -5.95
CA TYR A 296 -47.02 18.85 -4.99
C TYR A 296 -46.94 20.29 -5.48
N ALA A 297 -47.88 21.15 -4.99
CA ALA A 297 -47.87 22.58 -5.28
C ALA A 297 -46.79 23.32 -4.50
N ILE A 298 -46.12 24.27 -5.13
CA ILE A 298 -45.24 25.26 -4.48
C ILE A 298 -45.71 26.65 -4.83
N LYS A 299 -45.50 27.62 -3.95
CA LYS A 299 -45.93 29.02 -4.17
C LYS A 299 -44.85 29.77 -4.95
N ASP A 300 -45.27 30.44 -6.03
CA ASP A 300 -44.43 31.38 -6.75
C ASP A 300 -44.30 32.72 -6.00
N PRO A 301 -43.47 33.68 -6.46
CA PRO A 301 -43.34 34.98 -5.84
C PRO A 301 -44.62 35.80 -5.81
N ASP A 302 -45.58 35.53 -6.71
CA ASP A 302 -46.87 36.20 -6.78
C ASP A 302 -47.96 35.48 -5.98
N GLY A 303 -47.61 34.34 -5.31
CA GLY A 303 -48.49 33.56 -4.43
C GLY A 303 -49.33 32.51 -5.15
N ASN A 304 -49.14 32.27 -6.44
CA ASN A 304 -49.85 31.26 -7.21
C ASN A 304 -49.28 29.87 -7.01
N ASP A 305 -50.11 28.83 -7.18
CA ASP A 305 -49.68 27.44 -7.12
C ASP A 305 -49.01 27.02 -8.43
N VAL A 306 -47.75 26.54 -8.32
CA VAL A 306 -46.97 25.98 -9.42
C VAL A 306 -46.79 24.49 -9.21
N TYR A 307 -47.13 23.71 -10.23
CA TYR A 307 -46.94 22.26 -10.27
C TYR A 307 -45.84 21.86 -11.26
N PRO A 308 -45.18 20.71 -11.05
CA PRO A 308 -44.15 20.26 -11.96
C PRO A 308 -44.74 19.74 -13.27
N THR A 309 -44.91 20.60 -14.23
CA THR A 309 -45.45 20.29 -15.56
C THR A 309 -44.32 20.23 -16.58
N ALA A 310 -44.25 19.16 -17.38
CA ALA A 310 -43.28 19.05 -18.46
C ALA A 310 -43.59 20.01 -19.60
N THR A 311 -42.59 20.40 -20.39
CA THR A 311 -42.80 21.26 -21.59
C THR A 311 -43.76 20.64 -22.59
N ALA A 312 -43.86 19.30 -22.61
CA ALA A 312 -44.83 18.57 -23.43
C ALA A 312 -46.25 18.48 -22.83
N GLY A 313 -46.53 19.17 -21.70
CA GLY A 313 -47.84 19.31 -21.10
C GLY A 313 -48.30 18.21 -20.15
N TYR A 314 -47.47 17.17 -19.89
CA TYR A 314 -47.83 16.12 -18.93
C TYR A 314 -47.40 16.49 -17.48
N ASP A 315 -48.07 15.85 -16.50
CA ASP A 315 -47.71 15.95 -15.08
C ASP A 315 -46.36 15.28 -14.85
N SER A 316 -45.39 16.05 -14.38
CA SER A 316 -44.05 15.63 -14.07
C SER A 316 -43.87 15.51 -12.53
N CYS A 317 -42.63 15.54 -12.02
CA CYS A 317 -42.33 15.57 -10.61
C CYS A 317 -41.18 16.55 -10.29
N TRP A 318 -41.12 17.01 -9.03
CA TRP A 318 -39.96 17.75 -8.54
C TRP A 318 -38.79 16.80 -8.31
N ARG A 319 -37.57 17.35 -8.21
CA ARG A 319 -36.35 16.57 -7.89
C ARG A 319 -36.30 16.13 -6.43
N VAL A 320 -36.99 16.85 -5.54
CA VAL A 320 -36.93 16.68 -4.08
C VAL A 320 -38.31 16.55 -3.47
N GLU A 321 -38.40 15.93 -2.29
CA GLU A 321 -39.63 15.89 -1.48
C GLU A 321 -39.96 17.25 -0.88
N ARG A 322 -41.19 17.41 -0.45
CA ARG A 322 -41.69 18.66 0.13
C ARG A 322 -40.83 19.16 1.28
N LYS A 323 -40.44 18.30 2.21
CA LYS A 323 -39.60 18.66 3.35
C LYS A 323 -38.24 19.24 2.92
N THR A 324 -37.59 18.58 1.93
CA THR A 324 -36.32 19.06 1.37
C THR A 324 -36.50 20.41 0.63
N TYR A 325 -37.61 20.56 -0.10
CA TYR A 325 -37.93 21.86 -0.74
C TYR A 325 -38.06 22.98 0.28
N ASP A 326 -38.81 22.76 1.36
CA ASP A 326 -39.00 23.76 2.41
C ASP A 326 -37.66 24.17 3.06
N GLN A 327 -36.73 23.22 3.22
CA GLN A 327 -35.37 23.52 3.68
C GLN A 327 -34.59 24.34 2.65
N LEU A 328 -34.63 23.96 1.36
CA LEU A 328 -33.98 24.74 0.29
C LEU A 328 -34.49 26.17 0.19
N VAL A 329 -35.75 26.39 0.48
CA VAL A 329 -36.35 27.76 0.56
C VAL A 329 -35.80 28.52 1.77
N ALA A 330 -35.74 27.86 2.95
CA ALA A 330 -35.21 28.47 4.17
C ALA A 330 -33.73 28.86 4.03
N ASP A 331 -32.96 28.07 3.28
CA ASP A 331 -31.52 28.27 3.04
C ASP A 331 -31.22 29.16 1.83
N ASP A 332 -32.25 29.79 1.19
CA ASP A 332 -32.14 30.64 -0.02
C ASP A 332 -31.53 29.93 -1.24
N TYR A 333 -31.73 28.61 -1.38
CA TYR A 333 -31.26 27.83 -2.53
C TYR A 333 -32.26 27.80 -3.70
N ILE A 334 -33.49 28.35 -3.54
CA ILE A 334 -34.50 28.38 -4.61
C ILE A 334 -34.42 29.71 -5.35
N LEU A 335 -34.19 29.61 -6.65
CA LEU A 335 -34.18 30.75 -7.57
C LEU A 335 -35.44 30.73 -8.44
N TRP A 336 -36.24 31.78 -8.37
CA TRP A 336 -37.37 31.95 -9.24
C TRP A 336 -37.01 32.82 -10.47
N LYS A 337 -37.33 32.30 -11.67
CA LYS A 337 -37.14 33.05 -12.93
C LYS A 337 -38.43 33.06 -13.74
N LYS A 338 -38.72 34.20 -14.38
CA LYS A 338 -39.76 34.25 -15.41
C LYS A 338 -39.30 33.54 -16.66
N THR A 339 -40.07 32.62 -17.18
CA THR A 339 -39.79 31.84 -18.38
C THR A 339 -41.07 31.69 -19.20
N THR A 340 -40.92 31.69 -20.52
CA THR A 340 -42.05 31.47 -21.43
C THR A 340 -42.40 30.00 -21.50
N ARG A 341 -43.62 29.65 -21.13
CA ARG A 341 -44.16 28.28 -21.22
C ARG A 341 -45.56 28.38 -21.88
N ASN A 342 -45.74 27.57 -22.91
CA ASN A 342 -47.00 27.56 -23.70
C ASN A 342 -47.45 28.94 -24.21
N GLY A 343 -46.51 29.85 -24.44
CA GLY A 343 -46.76 31.20 -24.92
C GLY A 343 -47.04 32.27 -23.82
N GLU A 344 -47.04 31.86 -22.55
CA GLU A 344 -47.23 32.76 -21.40
C GLU A 344 -45.95 32.88 -20.57
N GLU A 345 -45.69 34.05 -20.01
CA GLU A 345 -44.64 34.27 -19.01
C GLU A 345 -45.11 33.77 -17.66
N VAL A 346 -44.38 32.77 -17.12
CA VAL A 346 -44.67 32.17 -15.82
C VAL A 346 -43.43 32.13 -14.96
N TRP A 347 -43.59 32.20 -13.64
CA TRP A 347 -42.51 31.94 -12.72
C TRP A 347 -42.17 30.46 -12.72
N TRP A 348 -40.86 30.15 -12.81
CA TRP A 348 -40.38 28.77 -12.78
C TRP A 348 -39.26 28.61 -11.76
N PRO A 349 -39.29 27.53 -10.92
CA PRO A 349 -38.32 27.34 -9.86
C PRO A 349 -37.07 26.62 -10.35
N TYR A 350 -35.92 27.09 -9.86
CA TYR A 350 -34.60 26.51 -10.06
C TYR A 350 -33.94 26.32 -8.72
N VAL A 351 -32.99 25.37 -8.63
CA VAL A 351 -32.15 25.13 -7.46
C VAL A 351 -30.77 25.70 -7.75
N LYS A 352 -30.25 26.52 -6.84
CA LYS A 352 -28.88 27.04 -6.89
C LYS A 352 -27.87 25.97 -6.45
N TYR A 353 -26.73 25.96 -7.09
CA TYR A 353 -25.57 25.13 -6.75
C TYR A 353 -24.34 26.02 -6.68
N TYR A 354 -23.75 26.17 -5.49
CA TYR A 354 -22.59 27.03 -5.30
C TYR A 354 -21.30 26.33 -5.74
N LEU A 355 -20.33 27.11 -6.20
CA LEU A 355 -19.04 26.64 -6.70
C LEU A 355 -18.14 26.15 -5.57
N GLU A 356 -18.20 26.83 -4.41
CA GLU A 356 -17.35 26.56 -3.28
C GLU A 356 -17.54 25.11 -2.78
N GLY A 357 -16.42 24.40 -2.53
CA GLY A 357 -16.41 23.01 -2.08
C GLY A 357 -16.82 21.97 -3.13
N ARG A 358 -17.05 22.37 -4.40
CA ARG A 358 -17.44 21.42 -5.44
C ARG A 358 -16.26 20.77 -6.14
N SER A 359 -16.43 19.50 -6.39
CA SER A 359 -15.54 18.69 -7.21
C SER A 359 -16.34 17.87 -8.22
N LYS A 360 -15.69 17.39 -9.23
CA LYS A 360 -16.28 16.53 -10.26
C LYS A 360 -16.03 15.07 -9.94
N ARG A 361 -17.08 14.26 -9.85
CA ARG A 361 -16.92 12.81 -9.67
C ARG A 361 -16.16 12.24 -10.87
N PRO A 362 -15.07 11.48 -10.65
CA PRO A 362 -14.31 10.88 -11.75
C PRO A 362 -15.17 9.91 -12.55
N SER A 363 -15.06 9.94 -13.87
CA SER A 363 -15.59 8.88 -14.73
C SER A 363 -14.72 7.63 -14.60
N PRO A 364 -15.27 6.41 -14.68
CA PRO A 364 -14.46 5.21 -14.78
C PRO A 364 -13.81 5.01 -16.16
N LEU A 365 -14.22 5.78 -17.18
CA LEU A 365 -13.64 5.73 -18.53
C LEU A 365 -12.64 6.87 -18.72
N TRP A 366 -11.34 6.51 -18.87
CA TRP A 366 -10.24 7.45 -19.03
C TRP A 366 -9.65 7.34 -20.44
N THR A 367 -10.13 8.19 -21.34
CA THR A 367 -9.68 8.27 -22.74
C THR A 367 -8.86 9.51 -23.04
N GLU A 368 -8.84 10.45 -22.10
CA GLU A 368 -8.17 11.75 -22.23
C GLU A 368 -6.67 11.71 -21.86
N LEU A 369 -6.21 10.61 -21.23
CA LEU A 369 -4.83 10.46 -20.84
C LEU A 369 -3.98 9.96 -22.01
N ASP A 370 -2.72 10.34 -21.98
CA ASP A 370 -1.74 9.86 -22.94
C ASP A 370 -1.54 8.34 -22.84
N GLY A 371 -1.37 7.71 -23.99
CA GLY A 371 -1.16 6.27 -24.07
C GLY A 371 0.29 5.86 -23.73
N ASN A 372 0.50 4.54 -23.61
CA ASN A 372 1.81 3.95 -23.25
C ASN A 372 2.96 4.36 -24.20
N LYS A 373 2.68 4.64 -25.47
CA LYS A 373 3.71 5.10 -26.44
C LYS A 373 4.33 6.43 -26.03
N LYS A 374 3.54 7.37 -25.49
CA LYS A 374 4.08 8.65 -24.99
C LYS A 374 4.89 8.44 -23.73
N ALA A 375 4.40 7.65 -22.79
CA ALA A 375 5.13 7.32 -21.57
C ALA A 375 6.52 6.70 -21.86
N THR A 376 6.59 5.75 -22.80
CA THR A 376 7.87 5.16 -23.25
C THR A 376 8.80 6.22 -23.87
N ARG A 377 8.25 7.20 -24.61
CA ARG A 377 9.04 8.28 -25.18
C ARG A 377 9.60 9.21 -24.10
N GLU A 378 8.79 9.59 -23.12
CA GLU A 378 9.20 10.44 -21.99
C GLU A 378 10.33 9.80 -21.17
N VAL A 379 10.24 8.50 -20.88
CA VAL A 379 11.33 7.76 -20.22
C VAL A 379 12.56 7.70 -21.11
N ARG A 380 12.39 7.41 -22.39
CA ARG A 380 13.52 7.41 -23.33
C ARG A 380 14.25 8.76 -23.40
N GLU A 381 13.51 9.87 -23.37
CA GLU A 381 14.09 11.23 -23.32
C GLU A 381 14.85 11.45 -22.00
N LEU A 382 14.28 11.02 -20.88
CA LEU A 382 14.92 11.10 -19.57
C LEU A 382 16.24 10.33 -19.50
N PHE A 383 16.34 9.22 -20.26
CA PHE A 383 17.54 8.40 -20.36
C PHE A 383 18.44 8.77 -21.58
N GLY A 384 18.36 10.03 -22.05
CA GLY A 384 19.23 10.52 -23.12
C GLY A 384 19.00 9.86 -24.48
N GLY A 385 17.79 9.40 -24.76
CA GLY A 385 17.40 8.74 -26.01
C GLY A 385 17.47 7.22 -25.98
N VAL A 386 17.93 6.62 -24.88
CA VAL A 386 18.03 5.15 -24.71
C VAL A 386 16.71 4.57 -24.25
N LYS A 387 16.26 3.47 -24.86
CA LYS A 387 15.06 2.73 -24.44
C LYS A 387 15.47 1.71 -23.38
N VAL A 388 15.25 2.01 -22.11
CA VAL A 388 15.64 1.17 -20.97
C VAL A 388 14.50 0.30 -20.41
N PHE A 389 13.25 0.55 -20.81
CA PHE A 389 12.08 -0.18 -20.31
C PHE A 389 10.99 -0.25 -21.39
N ASP A 390 10.26 -1.38 -21.46
CA ASP A 390 9.29 -1.62 -22.53
C ASP A 390 7.87 -1.12 -22.19
N TYR A 391 7.38 -1.41 -21.00
CA TYR A 391 6.00 -1.21 -20.63
C TYR A 391 5.87 -0.17 -19.51
N VAL A 392 6.00 1.11 -19.88
CA VAL A 392 5.95 2.23 -18.93
C VAL A 392 4.53 2.75 -18.80
N LYS A 393 4.04 2.90 -17.57
CA LYS A 393 2.79 3.63 -17.31
C LYS A 393 3.03 5.15 -17.41
N PRO A 394 2.06 5.93 -17.91
CA PRO A 394 2.16 7.39 -17.93
C PRO A 394 2.21 8.00 -16.53
N VAL A 395 3.04 9.01 -16.32
CA VAL A 395 3.12 9.75 -15.05
C VAL A 395 1.77 10.38 -14.70
N GLU A 396 1.09 10.98 -15.68
CA GLU A 396 -0.22 11.61 -15.50
C GLU A 396 -1.31 10.62 -15.08
N PHE A 397 -1.19 9.35 -15.48
CA PHE A 397 -2.10 8.31 -15.01
C PHE A 397 -1.97 8.09 -13.49
N ILE A 398 -0.75 7.98 -13.00
CA ILE A 398 -0.48 7.79 -11.57
C ILE A 398 -0.84 9.07 -10.78
N LYS A 399 -0.53 10.26 -11.29
CA LYS A 399 -0.94 11.53 -10.67
C LYS A 399 -2.47 11.60 -10.50
N LYS A 400 -3.21 11.17 -11.51
CA LYS A 400 -4.67 11.14 -11.45
C LYS A 400 -5.18 10.10 -10.43
N ILE A 401 -4.53 8.93 -10.31
CA ILE A 401 -4.82 7.94 -9.26
C ILE A 401 -4.61 8.56 -7.87
N ILE A 402 -3.47 9.22 -7.64
CA ILE A 402 -3.18 9.90 -6.37
C ILE A 402 -4.23 10.96 -6.07
N GLN A 403 -4.61 11.75 -7.08
CA GLN A 403 -5.58 12.83 -6.95
C GLN A 403 -6.98 12.33 -6.56
N ILE A 404 -7.40 11.17 -7.07
CA ILE A 404 -8.71 10.58 -6.74
C ILE A 404 -8.68 9.67 -5.50
N SER A 405 -7.51 9.40 -4.94
CA SER A 405 -7.39 8.60 -3.72
C SER A 405 -8.11 9.25 -2.55
N PRO A 406 -8.81 8.47 -1.70
CA PRO A 406 -9.61 9.01 -0.60
C PRO A 406 -8.78 9.83 0.39
N ASN A 407 -9.29 11.01 0.76
CA ASN A 407 -8.81 11.81 1.90
C ASN A 407 -7.28 12.05 2.00
N MET A 408 -6.57 12.15 0.88
CA MET A 408 -5.13 12.36 0.84
C MET A 408 -4.67 13.66 1.51
N LYS A 409 -3.71 13.59 2.41
CA LYS A 409 -3.10 14.70 3.16
C LYS A 409 -1.60 14.75 2.97
N GLU A 410 -0.99 15.91 3.21
CA GLU A 410 0.47 16.03 3.24
C GLU A 410 1.09 15.06 4.25
N GLY A 411 2.19 14.44 3.86
CA GLY A 411 2.87 13.41 4.65
C GLY A 411 2.30 12.00 4.47
N ASP A 412 1.20 11.81 3.72
CA ASP A 412 0.66 10.49 3.46
C ASP A 412 1.59 9.63 2.60
N ILE A 413 1.56 8.32 2.86
CA ILE A 413 2.45 7.35 2.22
C ILE A 413 1.76 6.70 1.02
N ILE A 414 2.46 6.67 -0.10
CA ILE A 414 2.09 5.98 -1.33
C ILE A 414 3.03 4.80 -1.53
N LEU A 415 2.48 3.59 -1.65
CA LEU A 415 3.24 2.36 -1.81
C LEU A 415 3.06 1.78 -3.22
N ASP A 416 4.17 1.38 -3.84
CA ASP A 416 4.18 0.57 -5.06
C ASP A 416 5.18 -0.58 -4.89
N PHE A 417 4.66 -1.79 -4.74
CA PHE A 417 5.49 -2.98 -4.56
C PHE A 417 5.67 -3.82 -5.84
N PHE A 418 5.30 -3.23 -6.99
CA PHE A 418 5.67 -3.65 -8.33
C PHE A 418 6.24 -2.46 -9.11
N SER A 419 7.23 -1.79 -8.50
CA SER A 419 7.71 -0.47 -8.90
C SER A 419 8.19 -0.37 -10.37
N GLY A 420 8.69 -1.47 -10.94
CA GLY A 420 9.16 -1.51 -12.32
C GLY A 420 10.17 -0.40 -12.61
N SER A 421 9.80 0.50 -13.50
CA SER A 421 10.61 1.68 -13.82
C SER A 421 10.40 2.88 -12.87
N ALA A 422 9.77 2.71 -11.72
CA ALA A 422 9.49 3.74 -10.71
C ALA A 422 8.64 4.92 -11.20
N THR A 423 7.60 4.64 -12.00
CA THR A 423 6.67 5.68 -12.47
C THR A 423 5.94 6.34 -11.31
N THR A 424 5.58 5.56 -10.29
CA THR A 424 4.87 6.04 -9.10
C THR A 424 5.71 7.05 -8.33
N ALA A 425 6.99 6.77 -8.09
CA ALA A 425 7.90 7.73 -7.43
C ALA A 425 8.01 9.03 -8.23
N HIS A 426 8.19 8.95 -9.57
CA HIS A 426 8.23 10.13 -10.43
C HIS A 426 6.93 10.94 -10.34
N ALA A 427 5.77 10.29 -10.35
CA ALA A 427 4.49 10.95 -10.21
C ALA A 427 4.33 11.67 -8.87
N VAL A 428 4.75 11.02 -7.76
CA VAL A 428 4.70 11.61 -6.41
C VAL A 428 5.57 12.86 -6.32
N MET A 429 6.78 12.84 -6.88
CA MET A 429 7.65 14.01 -6.89
C MET A 429 7.05 15.22 -7.64
N GLU A 430 6.17 14.99 -8.62
CA GLU A 430 5.49 16.04 -9.39
C GLU A 430 4.14 16.47 -8.81
N THR A 431 3.68 15.91 -7.68
CA THR A 431 2.42 16.36 -7.07
C THR A 431 2.56 17.73 -6.42
N GLU A 432 1.45 18.48 -6.34
CA GLU A 432 1.42 19.77 -5.65
C GLU A 432 1.58 19.65 -4.13
N LYS A 433 1.06 18.54 -3.55
CA LYS A 433 1.17 18.25 -2.12
C LYS A 433 2.36 17.34 -1.87
N LYS A 434 2.95 17.49 -0.68
CA LYS A 434 4.08 16.69 -0.24
C LYS A 434 3.60 15.33 0.25
N TYR A 435 3.91 14.30 -0.50
CA TYR A 435 3.66 12.91 -0.14
C TYR A 435 5.00 12.17 -0.03
N HIS A 436 4.99 11.04 0.67
CA HIS A 436 6.11 10.11 0.72
C HIS A 436 5.81 8.88 -0.08
N TYR A 437 6.83 8.29 -0.68
CA TYR A 437 6.66 7.02 -1.38
C TYR A 437 7.53 5.91 -0.81
N ILE A 438 7.02 4.69 -0.93
CA ILE A 438 7.77 3.46 -0.69
C ILE A 438 7.68 2.63 -1.96
N MET A 439 8.84 2.37 -2.58
CA MET A 439 8.95 1.53 -3.79
C MET A 439 9.60 0.22 -3.43
N VAL A 440 9.08 -0.89 -3.95
CA VAL A 440 9.72 -2.21 -3.82
C VAL A 440 9.89 -2.81 -5.21
N GLN A 441 11.12 -3.25 -5.52
CA GLN A 441 11.46 -3.86 -6.80
C GLN A 441 12.44 -5.01 -6.64
N LEU A 442 12.11 -6.15 -7.23
CA LEU A 442 13.02 -7.28 -7.33
C LEU A 442 14.25 -6.90 -8.17
N PRO A 443 15.51 -7.10 -7.68
CA PRO A 443 16.74 -6.84 -8.43
C PRO A 443 17.02 -7.96 -9.45
N ALA A 444 16.06 -8.18 -10.36
CA ALA A 444 16.19 -9.18 -11.40
C ALA A 444 17.30 -8.79 -12.38
N ILE A 445 18.20 -9.74 -12.66
CA ILE A 445 19.26 -9.55 -13.66
C ILE A 445 18.63 -9.39 -15.05
N LEU A 446 19.05 -8.35 -15.77
CA LEU A 446 18.56 -8.09 -17.12
C LEU A 446 19.09 -9.13 -18.11
N ASP A 447 18.18 -9.73 -18.87
CA ASP A 447 18.45 -10.81 -19.82
C ASP A 447 19.04 -10.25 -21.13
N GLU A 448 20.27 -10.62 -21.45
CA GLU A 448 20.97 -10.19 -22.67
C GLU A 448 20.39 -10.80 -23.96
N THR A 449 19.58 -11.84 -23.85
CA THR A 449 18.89 -12.44 -25.00
C THR A 449 17.70 -11.59 -25.48
N VAL A 450 17.16 -10.74 -24.59
CA VAL A 450 16.10 -9.79 -24.90
C VAL A 450 16.71 -8.44 -25.26
N THR A 451 16.54 -8.01 -26.51
CA THR A 451 17.20 -6.80 -27.06
C THR A 451 17.03 -5.55 -26.21
N SER A 452 15.83 -5.30 -25.67
CA SER A 452 15.56 -4.12 -24.84
C SER A 452 16.27 -4.21 -23.48
N GLN A 453 16.30 -5.39 -22.85
CA GLN A 453 16.99 -5.61 -21.57
C GLN A 453 18.51 -5.54 -21.73
N LYS A 454 19.05 -6.05 -22.84
CA LYS A 454 20.47 -5.89 -23.17
C LYS A 454 20.88 -4.42 -23.27
N VAL A 455 20.11 -3.62 -23.98
CA VAL A 455 20.37 -2.17 -24.11
C VAL A 455 20.30 -1.47 -22.75
N ALA A 456 19.34 -1.83 -21.90
CA ALA A 456 19.20 -1.30 -20.56
C ALA A 456 20.39 -1.68 -19.67
N LYS A 457 20.85 -2.93 -19.76
CA LYS A 457 22.03 -3.44 -19.02
C LYS A 457 23.29 -2.70 -19.42
N GLU A 458 23.58 -2.61 -20.73
CA GLU A 458 24.72 -1.87 -21.25
C GLU A 458 24.70 -0.39 -20.81
N PHE A 459 23.51 0.23 -20.79
CA PHE A 459 23.35 1.59 -20.30
C PHE A 459 23.73 1.72 -18.81
N LEU A 460 23.20 0.83 -17.94
CA LEU A 460 23.48 0.84 -16.50
C LEU A 460 24.97 0.62 -16.22
N GLU A 461 25.59 -0.37 -16.87
CA GLU A 461 27.03 -0.66 -16.75
C GLU A 461 27.90 0.53 -17.17
N ASN A 462 27.54 1.24 -18.24
CA ASN A 462 28.24 2.43 -18.70
C ASN A 462 28.20 3.60 -17.68
N ILE A 463 27.20 3.64 -16.81
CA ILE A 463 27.12 4.64 -15.73
C ILE A 463 27.57 4.08 -14.37
N GLY A 464 28.20 2.89 -14.36
CA GLY A 464 28.76 2.24 -13.17
C GLY A 464 27.72 1.63 -12.23
N ARG A 465 26.51 1.26 -12.74
CA ARG A 465 25.47 0.60 -11.96
C ARG A 465 25.36 -0.89 -12.30
N PRO A 466 24.92 -1.74 -11.36
CA PRO A 466 24.58 -3.13 -11.66
C PRO A 466 23.51 -3.24 -12.76
N GLY A 467 23.64 -4.26 -13.62
CA GLY A 467 22.71 -4.54 -14.72
C GLY A 467 21.43 -5.23 -14.24
N THR A 468 20.70 -4.63 -13.30
CA THR A 468 19.49 -5.18 -12.70
C THR A 468 18.29 -4.23 -12.82
N LEU A 469 17.09 -4.79 -12.74
CA LEU A 469 15.84 -4.08 -13.00
C LEU A 469 15.57 -2.91 -12.02
N ASP A 470 15.85 -3.11 -10.74
CA ASP A 470 15.72 -2.11 -9.68
C ASP A 470 16.56 -0.86 -9.95
N GLN A 471 17.76 -1.03 -10.57
CA GLN A 471 18.66 0.07 -10.91
C GLN A 471 18.09 1.00 -11.98
N ILE A 472 17.22 0.50 -12.87
CA ILE A 472 16.50 1.36 -13.82
C ILE A 472 15.54 2.30 -13.06
N GLY A 473 14.82 1.76 -12.08
CA GLY A 473 13.90 2.54 -11.24
C GLY A 473 14.63 3.62 -10.45
N MET A 474 15.71 3.27 -9.77
CA MET A 474 16.54 4.22 -9.02
C MET A 474 17.10 5.34 -9.91
N GLU A 475 17.66 4.98 -11.06
CA GLU A 475 18.21 5.95 -12.00
C GLU A 475 17.14 6.88 -12.57
N ARG A 476 15.92 6.34 -12.83
CA ARG A 476 14.78 7.18 -13.22
C ARG A 476 14.42 8.21 -12.17
N ILE A 477 14.35 7.82 -10.88
CA ILE A 477 14.05 8.75 -9.79
C ILE A 477 15.10 9.87 -9.77
N ILE A 478 16.38 9.54 -9.83
CA ILE A 478 17.48 10.52 -9.81
C ILE A 478 17.36 11.51 -10.99
N ARG A 479 17.16 11.01 -12.21
CA ARG A 479 17.02 11.86 -13.40
C ARG A 479 15.75 12.71 -13.39
N ALA A 480 14.65 12.16 -12.90
CA ALA A 480 13.41 12.89 -12.72
C ALA A 480 13.58 14.01 -11.69
N ALA A 481 14.23 13.75 -10.56
CA ALA A 481 14.52 14.76 -9.54
C ALA A 481 15.35 15.93 -10.08
N ILE A 482 16.37 15.65 -10.89
CA ILE A 482 17.19 16.68 -11.54
C ILE A 482 16.31 17.53 -12.49
N LYS A 483 15.56 16.88 -13.37
CA LYS A 483 14.69 17.56 -14.35
C LYS A 483 13.62 18.43 -13.67
N ILE A 484 13.03 17.93 -12.58
CA ILE A 484 12.01 18.66 -11.79
C ILE A 484 12.64 19.91 -11.17
N ARG A 485 13.84 19.82 -10.58
CA ARG A 485 14.56 20.97 -10.01
C ARG A 485 14.94 22.02 -11.08
N GLU A 486 15.35 21.57 -12.27
CA GLU A 486 15.67 22.46 -13.39
C GLU A 486 14.43 23.24 -13.88
N ASN A 487 13.26 22.58 -13.90
CA ASN A 487 12.01 23.19 -14.35
C ASN A 487 11.33 24.05 -13.28
N ASN A 488 11.56 23.77 -12.01
CA ASN A 488 10.96 24.48 -10.87
C ASN A 488 11.95 24.59 -9.72
N THR A 489 12.63 25.72 -9.62
CA THR A 489 13.63 26.00 -8.58
C THR A 489 13.02 26.25 -7.18
N GLU A 490 11.72 26.49 -7.11
CA GLU A 490 10.99 26.74 -5.85
C GLU A 490 10.33 25.47 -5.28
N ILE A 491 10.55 24.30 -5.92
CA ILE A 491 9.96 23.05 -5.45
C ILE A 491 10.43 22.70 -4.04
N THR A 492 9.47 22.35 -3.19
CA THR A 492 9.70 21.98 -1.79
C THR A 492 9.43 20.51 -1.50
N ASN A 493 9.10 19.73 -2.54
CA ASN A 493 8.88 18.29 -2.41
C ASN A 493 10.21 17.57 -2.09
N ASP A 494 10.08 16.46 -1.37
CA ASP A 494 11.22 15.56 -1.17
C ASP A 494 11.52 14.83 -2.49
N LEU A 495 12.63 15.17 -3.11
CA LEU A 495 13.09 14.60 -4.37
C LEU A 495 14.19 13.55 -4.20
N GLY A 496 14.64 13.32 -2.96
CA GLY A 496 15.56 12.25 -2.60
C GLY A 496 14.85 10.95 -2.30
N PHE A 497 15.63 9.93 -1.97
CA PHE A 497 15.15 8.68 -1.40
C PHE A 497 16.27 7.94 -0.67
N ARG A 498 15.90 7.13 0.32
CA ARG A 498 16.81 6.19 0.98
C ARG A 498 16.66 4.82 0.33
N HIS A 499 17.79 4.18 0.06
CA HIS A 499 17.86 2.87 -0.57
C HIS A 499 18.23 1.78 0.43
N TYR A 500 17.54 0.65 0.34
CA TYR A 500 17.76 -0.56 1.14
C TYR A 500 17.67 -1.79 0.26
N SER A 501 18.52 -2.78 0.53
CA SER A 501 18.45 -4.08 -0.13
C SER A 501 18.00 -5.14 0.87
N LEU A 502 17.14 -6.05 0.43
CA LEU A 502 16.79 -7.23 1.21
C LEU A 502 17.76 -8.37 0.84
N SER A 503 18.45 -8.90 1.83
CA SER A 503 19.42 -9.96 1.65
C SER A 503 19.11 -11.13 2.55
N GLU A 504 19.16 -12.36 2.01
CA GLU A 504 19.03 -13.56 2.82
C GLU A 504 20.40 -13.88 3.44
N PRO A 505 20.49 -14.10 4.75
CA PRO A 505 21.72 -14.58 5.39
C PRO A 505 22.18 -15.89 4.79
N SER A 506 23.51 -16.14 4.79
CA SER A 506 24.05 -17.39 4.26
C SER A 506 23.46 -18.61 4.98
N GLY A 507 23.35 -19.75 4.28
CA GLY A 507 22.84 -20.99 4.86
C GLY A 507 23.60 -21.40 6.14
N ILE A 508 24.91 -21.13 6.22
CA ILE A 508 25.71 -21.36 7.41
C ILE A 508 25.25 -20.48 8.59
N THR A 509 24.91 -19.25 8.33
CA THR A 509 24.37 -18.33 9.36
C THR A 509 23.00 -18.78 9.83
N LEU A 510 22.13 -19.20 8.91
CA LEU A 510 20.79 -19.70 9.22
C LEU A 510 20.85 -21.02 10.01
N ASP A 511 21.66 -22.00 9.61
CA ASP A 511 21.84 -23.29 10.31
C ASP A 511 22.32 -23.09 11.74
N LYS A 512 23.21 -22.11 11.99
CA LYS A 512 23.68 -21.78 13.33
C LYS A 512 22.62 -21.13 14.21
N LEU A 513 21.75 -20.29 13.62
CA LEU A 513 20.61 -19.72 14.33
C LEU A 513 19.61 -20.79 14.77
N GLU A 514 19.45 -21.88 13.99
CA GLU A 514 18.58 -23.01 14.34
C GLU A 514 19.14 -23.90 15.45
N HIS A 515 20.45 -24.10 15.49
CA HIS A 515 21.12 -25.10 16.34
C HIS A 515 21.81 -24.48 17.57
N PHE A 516 21.65 -23.16 17.78
CA PHE A 516 22.28 -22.48 18.91
C PHE A 516 21.66 -22.90 20.25
N SER A 517 22.50 -23.40 21.16
CA SER A 517 22.16 -23.64 22.57
C SER A 517 22.90 -22.63 23.45
N PRO A 518 22.22 -21.83 24.28
CA PRO A 518 22.86 -20.86 25.20
C PRO A 518 23.82 -21.53 26.22
N ASN A 519 23.78 -22.86 26.34
CA ASN A 519 24.61 -23.62 27.26
C ASN A 519 25.92 -24.16 26.64
N ASP A 520 26.16 -23.94 25.35
CA ASP A 520 27.41 -24.35 24.71
C ASP A 520 28.53 -23.38 25.10
N ASN A 521 29.33 -23.83 26.06
CA ASN A 521 30.43 -23.08 26.63
C ASN A 521 31.46 -22.62 25.58
N GLY A 522 31.46 -21.33 25.27
CA GLY A 522 32.70 -20.60 24.98
C GLY A 522 33.31 -20.71 23.60
N MET A 523 32.59 -21.11 22.56
CA MET A 523 33.06 -20.88 21.19
C MET A 523 32.38 -19.62 20.64
N PHE A 524 33.18 -18.59 20.33
CA PHE A 524 32.77 -17.48 19.51
C PHE A 524 32.23 -18.04 18.19
N VAL A 525 30.96 -17.83 17.94
CA VAL A 525 30.31 -18.25 16.70
C VAL A 525 30.78 -17.30 15.61
N SER A 526 31.74 -17.77 14.77
CA SER A 526 32.07 -17.08 13.51
C SER A 526 30.90 -17.22 12.54
N ASN A 527 30.66 -16.20 11.71
CA ASN A 527 29.56 -16.06 10.73
C ASN A 527 28.17 -15.81 11.35
N THR A 528 28.05 -14.73 12.08
CA THR A 528 26.75 -14.16 12.51
C THR A 528 26.26 -13.15 11.47
N VAL A 529 24.97 -12.77 11.54
CA VAL A 529 24.42 -11.67 10.73
C VAL A 529 25.24 -10.39 10.92
N LEU A 530 25.76 -10.14 12.13
CA LEU A 530 26.62 -9.00 12.42
C LEU A 530 27.96 -9.06 11.67
N GLU A 531 28.58 -10.23 11.58
CA GLU A 531 29.84 -10.40 10.84
C GLU A 531 29.64 -10.40 9.33
N GLU A 532 28.50 -10.93 8.86
CA GLU A 532 28.18 -10.98 7.43
C GLU A 532 27.75 -9.62 6.86
N PHE A 533 26.97 -8.86 7.61
CA PHE A 533 26.30 -7.63 7.10
C PHE A 533 26.63 -6.36 7.88
N GLY A 534 27.28 -6.44 9.03
CA GLY A 534 27.65 -5.29 9.85
C GLY A 534 26.53 -4.76 10.77
N ILE A 535 26.92 -3.78 11.62
CA ILE A 535 26.06 -3.19 12.67
C ILE A 535 24.84 -2.50 12.09
N THR A 536 25.02 -1.74 11.03
CA THR A 536 23.97 -0.92 10.41
C THR A 536 22.83 -1.77 9.88
N THR A 537 23.11 -2.95 9.34
CA THR A 537 22.11 -3.93 8.87
C THR A 537 21.31 -4.50 10.04
N VAL A 538 21.99 -4.94 11.10
CA VAL A 538 21.32 -5.46 12.31
C VAL A 538 20.43 -4.39 12.92
N LEU A 539 20.98 -3.18 13.09
CA LEU A 539 20.24 -2.05 13.66
C LEU A 539 19.02 -1.68 12.82
N THR A 540 19.19 -1.51 11.50
CA THR A 540 18.09 -1.14 10.60
C THR A 540 16.99 -2.20 10.60
N THR A 541 17.36 -3.48 10.54
CA THR A 541 16.40 -4.58 10.58
C THR A 541 15.59 -4.57 11.88
N TRP A 542 16.24 -4.30 13.01
CA TRP A 542 15.56 -4.23 14.31
C TRP A 542 14.72 -2.98 14.47
N LEU A 543 15.18 -1.82 13.99
CA LEU A 543 14.38 -0.59 14.00
C LEU A 543 13.05 -0.77 13.25
N VAL A 544 13.09 -1.39 12.07
CA VAL A 544 11.89 -1.69 11.30
C VAL A 544 11.02 -2.70 12.04
N ARG A 545 11.60 -3.77 12.60
CA ARG A 545 10.88 -4.78 13.37
C ARG A 545 10.17 -4.19 14.60
N ASP A 546 10.79 -3.22 15.27
CA ASP A 546 10.26 -2.56 16.48
C ASP A 546 9.31 -1.39 16.16
N GLY A 547 8.98 -1.18 14.89
CA GLY A 547 7.94 -0.23 14.47
C GLY A 547 8.41 1.19 14.19
N TYR A 548 9.73 1.45 14.20
CA TYR A 548 10.28 2.78 13.92
C TYR A 548 10.34 3.14 12.44
N GLY A 549 10.37 2.14 11.54
CA GLY A 549 10.43 2.34 10.10
C GLY A 549 11.85 2.48 9.55
N PHE A 550 11.92 2.72 8.23
CA PHE A 550 13.17 2.77 7.50
C PHE A 550 13.95 4.07 7.67
N THR A 551 13.27 5.17 7.98
CA THR A 551 13.84 6.53 8.00
C THR A 551 14.04 7.09 9.41
N ALA A 552 13.86 6.26 10.44
CA ALA A 552 13.90 6.66 11.82
C ALA A 552 15.25 7.30 12.23
N PRO A 553 15.26 8.48 12.86
CA PRO A 553 16.47 9.13 13.34
C PRO A 553 16.95 8.49 14.65
N VAL A 554 17.84 7.50 14.55
CA VAL A 554 18.44 6.85 15.71
C VAL A 554 19.66 7.65 16.20
N GLU A 555 19.76 7.84 17.51
CA GLU A 555 20.90 8.53 18.15
C GLU A 555 21.98 7.52 18.53
N ALA A 556 23.21 7.75 18.07
CA ALA A 556 24.38 7.01 18.55
C ALA A 556 24.88 7.67 19.85
N VAL A 557 24.85 6.93 20.95
CA VAL A 557 25.24 7.41 22.28
C VAL A 557 26.53 6.71 22.70
N ASP A 558 27.53 7.50 23.11
CA ASP A 558 28.78 6.99 23.68
C ASP A 558 28.64 6.69 25.17
N PHE A 559 28.98 5.49 25.58
CA PHE A 559 29.02 5.02 26.95
C PHE A 559 30.46 4.60 27.32
N ALA A 560 31.30 5.57 27.71
CA ALA A 560 32.70 5.34 28.06
C ALA A 560 33.49 4.56 26.97
N GLY A 561 33.29 4.96 25.69
CA GLY A 561 33.93 4.33 24.53
C GLY A 561 33.12 3.21 23.90
N TYR A 562 31.99 2.78 24.47
CA TYR A 562 31.04 1.85 23.87
C TYR A 562 29.90 2.60 23.21
N THR A 563 29.60 2.31 21.94
CA THR A 563 28.50 2.95 21.22
C THR A 563 27.22 2.13 21.35
N GLY A 564 26.19 2.69 21.98
CA GLY A 564 24.82 2.19 21.94
C GLY A 564 23.95 3.06 21.02
N TYR A 565 22.81 2.55 20.60
CA TYR A 565 21.88 3.25 19.70
C TYR A 565 20.53 3.44 20.40
N TYR A 566 20.14 4.71 20.57
CA TYR A 566 18.92 5.06 21.30
C TYR A 566 17.87 5.70 20.41
N ILE A 567 16.64 5.24 20.54
CA ILE A 567 15.47 5.85 19.92
C ILE A 567 14.22 5.55 20.76
N GLY A 568 13.47 6.58 21.09
CA GLY A 568 12.20 6.46 21.78
C GLY A 568 12.28 5.62 23.07
N LYS A 569 11.80 4.39 23.04
CA LYS A 569 11.77 3.47 24.19
C LYS A 569 12.83 2.36 24.13
N HIS A 570 13.73 2.38 23.14
CA HIS A 570 14.69 1.30 22.91
C HIS A 570 16.13 1.80 22.98
N LEU A 571 16.97 1.01 23.64
CA LEU A 571 18.42 1.10 23.59
C LEU A 571 18.96 -0.19 22.98
N TYR A 572 19.63 -0.10 21.84
CA TYR A 572 20.24 -1.23 21.14
C TYR A 572 21.72 -1.30 21.44
N LEU A 573 22.18 -2.43 21.95
CA LEU A 573 23.57 -2.75 22.21
C LEU A 573 23.95 -3.94 21.31
N ILE A 574 24.76 -3.67 20.27
CA ILE A 574 24.98 -4.63 19.18
C ILE A 574 26.45 -5.10 19.18
N LYS A 575 27.38 -4.18 19.40
CA LYS A 575 28.82 -4.44 19.30
C LYS A 575 29.33 -5.25 20.48
N GLN A 576 30.41 -6.00 20.26
CA GLN A 576 31.15 -6.69 21.32
C GLN A 576 31.85 -5.70 22.27
N ASP A 577 32.44 -6.23 23.36
CA ASP A 577 33.27 -5.51 24.33
C ASP A 577 32.51 -4.46 25.20
N LEU A 578 31.33 -4.81 25.69
CA LEU A 578 30.59 -4.06 26.70
C LEU A 578 31.29 -4.20 28.06
N ASN A 579 32.29 -3.38 28.33
CA ASN A 579 33.05 -3.41 29.57
C ASN A 579 32.27 -2.82 30.76
N ASN A 580 32.81 -3.01 31.98
CA ASN A 580 32.16 -2.52 33.20
C ASN A 580 32.01 -1.00 33.23
N GLU A 581 32.93 -0.25 32.61
CA GLU A 581 32.89 1.23 32.58
C GLU A 581 31.69 1.70 31.72
N ALA A 582 31.43 1.01 30.59
CA ALA A 582 30.29 1.26 29.76
C ALA A 582 28.94 0.92 30.47
N ILE A 583 28.91 -0.19 31.22
CA ILE A 583 27.73 -0.55 32.03
C ILE A 583 27.42 0.50 33.07
N VAL A 584 28.45 1.02 33.74
CA VAL A 584 28.30 2.12 34.71
C VAL A 584 27.81 3.39 34.01
N ALA A 585 28.41 3.76 32.87
CA ALA A 585 27.99 4.94 32.11
C ALA A 585 26.54 4.87 31.63
N ILE A 586 26.08 3.68 31.21
CA ILE A 586 24.65 3.45 30.86
C ILE A 586 23.77 3.71 32.08
N THR A 587 24.15 3.18 33.26
CA THR A 587 23.38 3.33 34.49
C THR A 587 23.34 4.79 34.95
N GLU A 588 24.48 5.49 34.95
CA GLU A 588 24.58 6.90 35.28
C GLU A 588 23.74 7.78 34.34
N LYS A 589 23.72 7.47 33.05
CA LYS A 589 22.88 8.21 32.09
C LYS A 589 21.39 8.06 32.39
N TYR A 590 20.92 6.89 32.79
CA TYR A 590 19.54 6.72 33.27
C TYR A 590 19.24 7.54 34.53
N GLU A 591 20.22 7.73 35.41
CA GLU A 591 20.03 8.48 36.65
C GLU A 591 20.07 10.00 36.45
N THR A 592 20.96 10.47 35.58
CA THR A 592 21.31 11.89 35.43
C THR A 592 20.59 12.58 34.27
N ASP A 593 20.23 11.85 33.21
CA ASP A 593 19.57 12.40 31.99
C ASP A 593 18.09 12.03 31.99
N GLY A 594 17.23 12.97 32.36
CA GLY A 594 15.78 12.76 32.37
C GLY A 594 15.16 12.52 31.01
N THR A 595 15.88 12.78 29.91
CA THR A 595 15.43 12.52 28.52
C THR A 595 15.83 11.13 28.03
N PHE A 596 16.80 10.49 28.67
CA PHE A 596 17.25 9.13 28.38
C PHE A 596 16.49 8.13 29.27
N ASN A 597 15.44 7.55 28.72
CA ASN A 597 14.56 6.65 29.47
C ASN A 597 14.10 5.45 28.63
N PRO A 598 15.01 4.62 28.11
CA PRO A 598 14.63 3.41 27.37
C PRO A 598 13.94 2.39 28.29
N GLU A 599 12.79 1.89 27.86
CA GLU A 599 12.03 0.83 28.53
C GLU A 599 12.51 -0.56 28.11
N ASN A 600 13.16 -0.67 26.93
CA ASN A 600 13.66 -1.91 26.36
C ASN A 600 15.16 -1.77 26.07
N VAL A 601 15.95 -2.69 26.59
CA VAL A 601 17.37 -2.86 26.24
C VAL A 601 17.49 -4.11 25.36
N VAL A 602 17.84 -3.89 24.09
CA VAL A 602 17.94 -4.93 23.08
C VAL A 602 19.40 -5.28 22.88
N LEU A 603 19.73 -6.56 23.07
CA LEU A 603 21.10 -7.09 23.01
C LEU A 603 21.25 -8.02 21.81
N PHE A 604 22.36 -7.91 21.08
CA PHE A 604 22.74 -8.92 20.11
C PHE A 604 23.42 -10.09 20.84
N GLY A 605 22.71 -11.21 21.01
CA GLY A 605 23.10 -12.31 21.90
C GLY A 605 24.48 -12.93 21.62
N TYR A 606 24.93 -12.88 20.35
CA TYR A 606 26.26 -13.39 19.96
C TYR A 606 27.42 -12.43 20.32
N SER A 607 27.13 -11.19 20.64
CA SER A 607 28.16 -10.18 21.00
C SER A 607 28.53 -10.20 22.47
N PHE A 608 27.72 -10.80 23.35
CA PHE A 608 27.90 -10.69 24.79
C PHE A 608 28.02 -12.04 25.47
N THR A 609 28.91 -12.11 26.44
CA THR A 609 28.98 -13.24 27.36
C THR A 609 27.82 -13.21 28.36
N TRP A 610 27.47 -14.36 28.91
CA TRP A 610 26.46 -14.43 29.97
C TRP A 610 26.77 -13.51 31.16
N THR A 611 28.07 -13.36 31.53
CA THR A 611 28.53 -12.51 32.61
C THR A 611 28.28 -11.03 32.32
N GLU A 612 28.53 -10.56 31.11
CA GLU A 612 28.26 -9.17 30.70
C GLU A 612 26.78 -8.87 30.73
N MET A 613 25.96 -9.78 30.18
CA MET A 613 24.49 -9.63 30.16
C MET A 613 23.91 -9.60 31.58
N GLU A 614 24.34 -10.49 32.49
CA GLU A 614 23.89 -10.49 33.89
C GLU A 614 24.42 -9.28 34.68
N SER A 615 25.64 -8.83 34.41
CA SER A 615 26.17 -7.60 35.00
C SER A 615 25.34 -6.37 34.62
N LEU A 616 25.04 -6.20 33.34
CA LEU A 616 24.17 -5.13 32.83
C LEU A 616 22.78 -5.19 33.47
N LYS A 617 22.15 -6.35 33.45
CA LYS A 617 20.83 -6.60 34.02
C LYS A 617 20.78 -6.31 35.52
N THR A 618 21.78 -6.72 36.28
CA THR A 618 21.88 -6.48 37.72
C THR A 618 22.06 -4.99 38.03
N ASN A 619 22.88 -4.28 37.27
CA ASN A 619 23.08 -2.84 37.45
C ASN A 619 21.81 -2.05 37.11
N LEU A 620 21.15 -2.37 36.03
CA LEU A 620 19.88 -1.71 35.67
C LEU A 620 18.71 -2.13 36.57
N ALA A 621 18.71 -3.32 37.15
CA ALA A 621 17.70 -3.73 38.14
C ALA A 621 17.76 -2.85 39.42
N ARG A 622 18.93 -2.34 39.78
CA ARG A 622 19.08 -1.42 40.92
C ARG A 622 18.34 -0.08 40.73
N LEU A 623 18.15 0.36 39.48
CA LEU A 623 17.39 1.56 39.15
C LEU A 623 15.88 1.40 39.45
N LYS A 624 15.41 0.14 39.50
CA LYS A 624 14.01 -0.17 39.85
C LYS A 624 13.69 0.06 41.32
N ASP A 625 14.69 -0.07 42.20
CA ASP A 625 14.57 0.10 43.65
C ASP A 625 14.68 1.57 44.10
N MET A 626 15.14 2.45 43.23
CA MET A 626 15.15 3.89 43.42
C MET A 626 13.84 4.50 42.87
N GLU A 627 13.24 5.45 43.54
CA GLU A 627 11.94 6.14 43.36
C GLU A 627 11.32 6.25 41.94
N LYS A 628 12.01 5.84 40.88
CA LYS A 628 11.57 5.98 39.48
C LYS A 628 10.70 4.83 38.94
N ASN A 629 10.50 3.74 39.66
CA ASN A 629 9.66 2.59 39.26
C ASN A 629 9.87 2.10 37.80
N LEU A 630 11.10 2.16 37.31
CA LEU A 630 11.47 1.84 35.94
C LEU A 630 11.38 0.32 35.70
N ARG A 631 10.49 -0.10 34.81
CA ARG A 631 10.45 -1.49 34.31
C ARG A 631 11.26 -1.58 33.04
N ILE A 632 12.56 -1.92 33.14
CA ILE A 632 13.43 -2.16 31.99
C ILE A 632 13.27 -3.61 31.56
N ASN A 633 12.89 -3.80 30.33
CA ASN A 633 12.80 -5.11 29.67
C ASN A 633 14.11 -5.40 28.95
N PHE A 634 14.62 -6.64 29.08
CA PHE A 634 15.78 -7.12 28.34
C PHE A 634 15.34 -8.06 27.23
N ASP A 635 15.65 -7.71 26.01
CA ASP A 635 15.34 -8.49 24.82
C ASP A 635 16.66 -8.94 24.16
N ILE A 636 16.95 -10.22 24.22
CA ILE A 636 18.15 -10.80 23.62
C ILE A 636 17.76 -11.39 22.28
N ARG A 637 18.35 -10.86 21.21
CA ARG A 637 18.09 -11.28 19.83
C ARG A 637 19.35 -11.89 19.22
N TYR A 638 19.13 -12.91 18.40
CA TYR A 638 20.20 -13.67 17.76
C TYR A 638 20.14 -13.51 16.25
#